data_bcc0ee10439a82d835dcee0599dc88f8
#
_entry.id   bcc0ee10439a82d835dcee0599dc88f8
#
_cell.length_a   1.000
_cell.length_b   1.000
_cell.length_c   1.000
_cell.angle_alpha   90.00
_cell.angle_beta   90.00
_cell.angle_gamma   90.00
#
_symmetry.space_group_name_H-M   'P 1'
#
loop_
_entity.id
_entity.type
_entity.pdbx_description
1 polymer ?
#
loop_
_entity_poly.entity_id
_entity_poly.type
_entity_poly.pdbx_seq_one_letter_code
_entity_poly.pdbx_strand_id
1 'polypeptide(L)'
;MTKLGDVLGKELLFFDGGTGTVLQGMGLKPGELPETWNTKYPDRIVQLHYNYFAAGSNIVNTNTFGAFITKFPLELERFIKAAIENANTAREKVLVEHPDGKYYIAFDIGSCGKLLKPMGDLDFEDCVKLFKKTFAAAFPQALEPAPCGLAKINCVMIETMNDGYESKAAVLAAKETMEDLGIAAEDLPIIVSNVYDKECRTLSGSTPETMVAMLEGLGVSAVGVNCSLGPLEMKPTVERLCRAATVPVLVKPNAGLPKVVDGRTVFDVEAADFVDAMKELAAFGPMIMGGCCGTTPEYIKELGSRLEVSGSSQAGRCGAASEPRREGSERPLAGCSEGETSPSSLKPKTYNLKPNIGCVSSNTKVVYFGGPNRPVLIGERINPTGKKKFKEALRNGDIPYIIHQGMEQEEAGAQVLDVNVGLPEIDEKEMMLRVLDELQNVTTLPLQIDTTKPDVLEAALRRYNGKPMVNSVNGKQEIMDTVFPIVKKYGGLLVALTLDEDGIPEDSAHRVAIAKKIYAEAEKYGIKKSDIIIDPLAMAVSSDSKAGIATMETVRAIHEMGGLTSLGISNVSFGLPLREFVTASFFTLCMGAGLSAAIMNPLQGEMIKAWKCYNLLSGRDENCTDYIEWSTVEGTRLEVLGSRGGGGSLPLGSAANASSPTPSNGGSTPVTPPENSGSQSALSNAIIHGLKTDAAAATRELLKTTESLTIINEHLIPGLDYVGKRFEQKTMYLPQLLMAAEAAKSAFGEIREYMEKSGKKGAPKGKIIIATVKGDIHDIGKNIVKVLLENYDFEVIDLGKDVPPEVVVEACKKDHVMLVGLSALMTTTVAAMEETIKLLHKECPWAKTCVGGAVMTQEYADQIGADFYGKDAMDTVRYALELFK
;
A
#
# COMPACT_ATOMS: atom_id res chain seq x y z
N MET A 1 26.08 18.28 -20.28
CA MET A 1 25.34 17.01 -20.15
C MET A 1 23.87 17.28 -19.88
N THR A 2 22.95 16.39 -20.32
CA THR A 2 21.50 16.52 -20.15
C THR A 2 21.13 16.20 -18.68
N LYS A 3 20.25 16.97 -18.06
CA LYS A 3 19.73 16.68 -16.72
C LYS A 3 18.93 15.37 -16.73
N LEU A 4 18.91 14.63 -15.61
CA LEU A 4 18.15 13.37 -15.50
C LEU A 4 16.65 13.58 -15.75
N GLY A 5 16.07 14.67 -15.23
CA GLY A 5 14.65 15.00 -15.44
C GLY A 5 14.27 15.19 -16.91
N ASP A 6 15.23 15.56 -17.78
CA ASP A 6 14.98 15.73 -19.22
C ASP A 6 14.85 14.40 -19.98
N VAL A 7 15.43 13.32 -19.46
CA VAL A 7 15.45 11.99 -20.09
C VAL A 7 14.55 10.98 -19.39
N LEU A 8 14.24 11.19 -18.14
CA LEU A 8 13.39 10.32 -17.33
C LEU A 8 12.01 10.16 -17.98
N GLY A 9 11.62 8.89 -18.23
CA GLY A 9 10.36 8.56 -18.91
C GLY A 9 10.34 8.80 -20.44
N LYS A 10 11.44 9.26 -21.02
CA LYS A 10 11.56 9.46 -22.48
C LYS A 10 12.51 8.45 -23.12
N GLU A 11 13.46 7.95 -22.35
CA GLU A 11 14.46 6.97 -22.76
C GLU A 11 14.48 5.81 -21.77
N LEU A 12 14.85 4.63 -22.23
CA LEU A 12 15.13 3.50 -21.35
C LEU A 12 16.46 3.77 -20.64
N LEU A 13 16.45 3.72 -19.32
CA LEU A 13 17.64 3.95 -18.48
C LEU A 13 18.00 2.66 -17.74
N PHE A 14 19.30 2.41 -17.62
CA PHE A 14 19.84 1.30 -16.86
C PHE A 14 20.38 1.77 -15.50
N PHE A 15 19.85 1.17 -14.44
CA PHE A 15 20.37 1.31 -13.08
C PHE A 15 21.51 0.28 -12.86
N ASP A 16 22.24 0.46 -11.78
CA ASP A 16 23.23 -0.52 -11.30
C ASP A 16 22.60 -1.82 -10.77
N GLY A 17 23.41 -2.70 -10.23
CA GLY A 17 23.06 -3.97 -9.62
C GLY A 17 23.36 -4.00 -8.12
N GLY A 18 23.67 -5.21 -7.61
CA GLY A 18 23.85 -5.49 -6.19
C GLY A 18 25.14 -4.95 -5.59
N THR A 19 25.12 -3.77 -5.01
CA THR A 19 26.25 -3.16 -4.28
C THR A 19 26.82 -4.12 -3.22
N GLY A 20 25.96 -4.65 -2.33
CA GLY A 20 26.39 -5.55 -1.25
C GLY A 20 27.05 -6.83 -1.78
N THR A 21 26.50 -7.42 -2.83
CA THR A 21 27.05 -8.63 -3.47
C THR A 21 28.48 -8.40 -4.01
N VAL A 22 28.68 -7.29 -4.72
CA VAL A 22 29.99 -6.96 -5.28
C VAL A 22 31.00 -6.63 -4.18
N LEU A 23 30.59 -5.90 -3.13
CA LEU A 23 31.46 -5.58 -1.99
C LEU A 23 31.86 -6.84 -1.20
N GLN A 24 30.95 -7.82 -1.06
CA GLN A 24 31.32 -9.13 -0.48
C GLN A 24 32.36 -9.85 -1.31
N GLY A 25 32.22 -9.82 -2.63
CA GLY A 25 33.29 -10.32 -3.55
C GLY A 25 34.60 -9.58 -3.41
N MET A 26 34.59 -8.30 -3.07
CA MET A 26 35.78 -7.49 -2.79
C MET A 26 36.30 -7.65 -1.36
N GLY A 27 35.67 -8.47 -0.51
CA GLY A 27 36.11 -8.81 0.85
C GLY A 27 35.39 -8.12 1.99
N LEU A 28 34.21 -7.58 1.78
CA LEU A 28 33.30 -7.13 2.85
C LEU A 28 32.90 -8.35 3.68
N LYS A 29 33.12 -8.28 4.99
CA LYS A 29 32.84 -9.38 5.91
C LYS A 29 31.36 -9.39 6.34
N PRO A 30 30.81 -10.56 6.65
CA PRO A 30 29.48 -10.65 7.27
C PRO A 30 29.41 -9.77 8.54
N GLY A 31 28.35 -8.97 8.64
CA GLY A 31 28.14 -8.01 9.75
C GLY A 31 28.92 -6.70 9.65
N GLU A 32 29.81 -6.54 8.68
CA GLU A 32 30.48 -5.25 8.42
C GLU A 32 29.53 -4.33 7.63
N LEU A 33 29.35 -3.09 8.10
CA LEU A 33 28.45 -2.13 7.45
C LEU A 33 29.12 -1.56 6.18
N PRO A 34 28.49 -1.70 5.00
CA PRO A 34 29.04 -1.25 3.72
C PRO A 34 29.42 0.23 3.71
N GLU A 35 28.65 1.06 4.38
CA GLU A 35 28.84 2.53 4.43
C GLU A 35 30.19 2.93 5.03
N THR A 36 30.73 2.11 5.94
CA THR A 36 32.06 2.35 6.54
C THR A 36 33.17 2.30 5.51
N TRP A 37 32.97 1.55 4.40
CA TRP A 37 33.96 1.43 3.32
C TRP A 37 34.11 2.71 2.50
N ASN A 38 33.14 3.61 2.54
CA ASN A 38 33.25 4.91 1.87
C ASN A 38 34.49 5.69 2.29
N THR A 39 34.92 5.54 3.54
CA THR A 39 36.11 6.18 4.08
C THR A 39 37.27 5.23 4.34
N LYS A 40 36.99 3.94 4.61
CA LYS A 40 38.02 2.93 4.93
C LYS A 40 38.69 2.38 3.66
N TYR A 41 37.92 2.21 2.59
CA TYR A 41 38.38 1.67 1.31
C TYR A 41 37.81 2.44 0.12
N PRO A 42 38.00 3.77 0.04
CA PRO A 42 37.37 4.62 -1.00
C PRO A 42 37.67 4.14 -2.42
N ASP A 43 38.90 3.67 -2.67
CA ASP A 43 39.27 3.17 -4.00
C ASP A 43 38.42 1.96 -4.45
N ARG A 44 38.02 1.08 -3.51
CA ARG A 44 37.12 -0.05 -3.82
C ARG A 44 35.72 0.42 -4.16
N ILE A 45 35.20 1.43 -3.45
CA ILE A 45 33.89 2.02 -3.73
C ILE A 45 33.94 2.75 -5.09
N VAL A 46 34.97 3.50 -5.37
CA VAL A 46 35.19 4.13 -6.70
C VAL A 46 35.20 3.05 -7.79
N GLN A 47 35.94 1.95 -7.58
CA GLN A 47 36.01 0.85 -8.54
C GLN A 47 34.63 0.16 -8.73
N LEU A 48 33.83 -0.01 -7.67
CA LEU A 48 32.48 -0.54 -7.73
C LEU A 48 31.61 0.30 -8.70
N HIS A 49 31.52 1.60 -8.47
CA HIS A 49 30.70 2.50 -9.28
C HIS A 49 31.23 2.61 -10.72
N TYR A 50 32.55 2.68 -10.88
CA TYR A 50 33.17 2.68 -12.21
C TYR A 50 32.81 1.42 -13.01
N ASN A 51 32.87 0.25 -12.39
CA ASN A 51 32.55 -1.02 -13.05
C ASN A 51 31.09 -1.06 -13.54
N TYR A 52 30.13 -0.51 -12.78
CA TYR A 52 28.74 -0.42 -13.21
C TYR A 52 28.56 0.60 -14.35
N PHE A 53 29.16 1.77 -14.27
CA PHE A 53 29.15 2.73 -15.36
C PHE A 53 29.78 2.16 -16.65
N ALA A 54 30.92 1.53 -16.55
CA ALA A 54 31.60 0.88 -17.67
C ALA A 54 30.81 -0.31 -18.24
N ALA A 55 29.94 -0.93 -17.43
CA ALA A 55 29.02 -1.98 -17.87
C ALA A 55 27.77 -1.43 -18.59
N GLY A 56 27.57 -0.10 -18.62
CA GLY A 56 26.45 0.54 -19.31
C GLY A 56 25.36 1.07 -18.39
N SER A 57 25.53 1.07 -17.07
CA SER A 57 24.59 1.75 -16.17
C SER A 57 24.56 3.24 -16.45
N ASN A 58 23.36 3.79 -16.61
CA ASN A 58 23.16 5.25 -16.68
C ASN A 58 23.11 5.86 -15.29
N ILE A 59 22.61 5.12 -14.30
CA ILE A 59 22.42 5.57 -12.93
C ILE A 59 23.10 4.59 -11.98
N VAL A 60 23.87 5.10 -11.03
CA VAL A 60 24.42 4.30 -9.94
C VAL A 60 23.95 4.84 -8.60
N ASN A 61 23.66 3.94 -7.67
CA ASN A 61 23.38 4.25 -6.29
C ASN A 61 24.66 4.62 -5.53
N THR A 62 24.61 5.65 -4.68
CA THR A 62 25.66 5.85 -3.67
C THR A 62 25.67 4.70 -2.67
N ASN A 63 26.81 4.42 -2.05
CA ASN A 63 26.90 3.38 -1.01
C ASN A 63 26.40 3.94 0.34
N THR A 64 25.08 4.26 0.44
CA THR A 64 24.44 4.94 1.56
C THR A 64 23.11 4.31 2.00
N PHE A 65 22.79 3.13 1.51
CA PHE A 65 21.52 2.42 1.77
C PHE A 65 21.09 2.43 3.24
N GLY A 66 21.99 2.14 4.17
CA GLY A 66 21.73 2.10 5.60
C GLY A 66 22.26 3.33 6.36
N ALA A 67 22.50 4.47 5.72
CA ALA A 67 23.09 5.66 6.31
C ALA A 67 22.11 6.45 7.19
N PHE A 68 21.84 5.93 8.37
CA PHE A 68 20.97 6.58 9.37
C PHE A 68 21.74 7.03 10.60
N ILE A 69 21.27 8.12 11.21
CA ILE A 69 21.82 8.66 12.47
C ILE A 69 21.80 7.63 13.60
N THR A 70 20.86 6.70 13.58
CA THR A 70 20.75 5.59 14.54
C THR A 70 21.89 4.58 14.44
N LYS A 71 22.47 4.40 13.24
CA LYS A 71 23.61 3.52 13.00
C LYS A 71 24.95 4.29 13.11
N PHE A 72 24.96 5.55 12.69
CA PHE A 72 26.16 6.39 12.61
C PHE A 72 25.97 7.73 13.30
N PRO A 73 25.84 7.76 14.65
CA PRO A 73 25.46 8.98 15.36
C PRO A 73 26.50 10.12 15.27
N LEU A 74 27.77 9.79 15.04
CA LEU A 74 28.85 10.77 14.94
C LEU A 74 29.47 10.89 13.54
N GLU A 75 29.23 9.95 12.66
CA GLU A 75 29.97 9.83 11.39
C GLU A 75 29.06 9.92 10.16
N LEU A 76 27.74 10.05 10.35
CA LEU A 76 26.76 10.02 9.26
C LEU A 76 27.13 10.95 8.10
N GLU A 77 27.35 12.24 8.40
CA GLU A 77 27.69 13.25 7.39
C GLU A 77 29.00 12.92 6.67
N ARG A 78 30.00 12.44 7.41
CA ARG A 78 31.31 12.04 6.83
C ARG A 78 31.15 10.88 5.85
N PHE A 79 30.37 9.85 6.21
CA PHE A 79 30.15 8.70 5.33
C PHE A 79 29.34 9.04 4.09
N ILE A 80 28.32 9.90 4.24
CA ILE A 80 27.49 10.36 3.11
C ILE A 80 28.35 11.19 2.14
N LYS A 81 29.11 12.17 2.63
CA LYS A 81 29.99 12.98 1.78
C LYS A 81 31.02 12.12 1.03
N ALA A 82 31.64 11.18 1.72
CA ALA A 82 32.60 10.27 1.09
C ALA A 82 31.94 9.37 0.04
N ALA A 83 30.72 8.86 0.29
CA ALA A 83 29.98 8.06 -0.68
C ALA A 83 29.71 8.84 -1.99
N ILE A 84 29.24 10.08 -1.85
CA ILE A 84 28.94 10.97 -2.97
C ILE A 84 30.22 11.29 -3.76
N GLU A 85 31.32 11.61 -3.08
CA GLU A 85 32.60 11.89 -3.74
C GLU A 85 33.18 10.66 -4.47
N ASN A 86 33.08 9.46 -3.87
CA ASN A 86 33.50 8.22 -4.49
C ASN A 86 32.73 7.95 -5.79
N ALA A 87 31.40 8.13 -5.78
CA ALA A 87 30.57 7.96 -6.97
C ALA A 87 30.90 9.00 -8.06
N ASN A 88 31.13 10.26 -7.66
CA ASN A 88 31.56 11.32 -8.60
C ASN A 88 32.93 11.03 -9.20
N THR A 89 33.90 10.58 -8.41
CA THR A 89 35.22 10.16 -8.90
C THR A 89 35.10 9.04 -9.93
N ALA A 90 34.23 8.07 -9.72
CA ALA A 90 33.96 7.02 -10.69
C ALA A 90 33.35 7.58 -11.99
N ARG A 91 32.38 8.50 -11.87
CA ARG A 91 31.75 9.18 -13.01
C ARG A 91 32.75 9.94 -13.85
N GLU A 92 33.67 10.66 -13.23
CA GLU A 92 34.71 11.40 -13.92
C GLU A 92 35.64 10.46 -14.68
N LYS A 93 36.05 9.33 -14.08
CA LYS A 93 36.87 8.31 -14.74
C LYS A 93 36.21 7.76 -15.99
N VAL A 94 34.94 7.35 -15.92
CA VAL A 94 34.27 6.79 -17.08
C VAL A 94 34.02 7.83 -18.17
N LEU A 95 33.84 9.11 -17.85
CA LEU A 95 33.66 10.21 -18.79
C LEU A 95 34.94 10.51 -19.59
N VAL A 96 36.11 10.20 -19.05
CA VAL A 96 37.38 10.31 -19.82
C VAL A 96 37.41 9.27 -20.95
N GLU A 97 36.82 8.10 -20.75
CA GLU A 97 36.79 7.01 -21.74
C GLU A 97 35.57 7.15 -22.68
N HIS A 98 34.43 7.62 -22.15
CA HIS A 98 33.16 7.75 -22.86
C HIS A 98 32.56 9.14 -22.63
N PRO A 99 33.08 10.21 -23.27
CA PRO A 99 32.71 11.61 -22.98
C PRO A 99 31.25 11.94 -23.33
N ASP A 100 30.62 11.23 -24.24
CA ASP A 100 29.23 11.42 -24.66
C ASP A 100 28.23 10.59 -23.83
N GLY A 101 28.70 9.82 -22.86
CA GLY A 101 27.88 8.96 -22.02
C GLY A 101 26.97 9.77 -21.07
N LYS A 102 25.81 9.18 -20.74
CA LYS A 102 24.86 9.73 -19.76
C LYS A 102 25.05 9.00 -18.43
N TYR A 103 25.68 9.64 -17.45
CA TYR A 103 26.02 9.04 -16.15
C TYR A 103 25.50 9.90 -15.02
N TYR A 104 24.56 9.35 -14.25
CA TYR A 104 23.88 10.01 -13.14
C TYR A 104 24.17 9.28 -11.81
N ILE A 105 24.09 10.04 -10.72
CA ILE A 105 24.29 9.53 -9.37
C ILE A 105 22.98 9.69 -8.59
N ALA A 106 22.46 8.58 -8.10
CA ALA A 106 21.33 8.53 -7.20
C ALA A 106 21.82 8.49 -5.75
N PHE A 107 21.33 9.42 -4.92
CA PHE A 107 21.49 9.30 -3.49
C PHE A 107 20.55 8.20 -3.00
N ASP A 108 21.13 7.10 -2.53
CA ASP A 108 20.43 5.89 -2.14
C ASP A 108 20.12 5.86 -0.65
N ILE A 109 18.89 5.49 -0.30
CA ILE A 109 18.43 5.26 1.06
C ILE A 109 17.38 4.15 1.11
N GLY A 110 17.57 3.21 2.02
CA GLY A 110 16.61 2.14 2.29
C GLY A 110 15.71 2.41 3.48
N SER A 111 15.05 1.34 3.97
CA SER A 111 14.22 1.39 5.18
C SER A 111 15.06 1.72 6.43
N CYS A 112 14.48 2.45 7.37
CA CYS A 112 15.11 2.74 8.65
C CYS A 112 15.20 1.50 9.57
N GLY A 113 14.61 0.38 9.16
CA GLY A 113 14.64 -0.89 9.87
C GLY A 113 13.74 -0.93 11.12
N LYS A 114 12.75 -0.04 11.20
CA LYS A 114 11.76 -0.02 12.28
C LYS A 114 10.35 0.03 11.69
N LEU A 115 9.40 -0.64 12.35
CA LEU A 115 8.00 -0.51 12.01
C LEU A 115 7.37 0.74 12.64
N LEU A 116 6.54 1.42 11.86
CA LEU A 116 5.72 2.51 12.33
C LEU A 116 4.50 1.99 13.10
N LYS A 117 3.97 2.81 14.01
CA LYS A 117 2.68 2.55 14.66
C LYS A 117 1.58 2.38 13.59
N PRO A 118 0.61 1.47 13.79
CA PRO A 118 0.43 0.62 14.98
C PRO A 118 1.22 -0.70 14.94
N MET A 119 1.93 -1.02 13.86
CA MET A 119 2.64 -2.30 13.69
C MET A 119 3.94 -2.37 14.51
N GLY A 120 4.49 -1.24 14.90
CA GLY A 120 5.71 -1.11 15.71
C GLY A 120 5.65 0.10 16.63
N ASP A 121 6.81 0.50 17.15
CA ASP A 121 6.92 1.55 18.18
C ASP A 121 7.23 2.93 17.59
N LEU A 122 7.67 3.02 16.32
CA LEU A 122 8.11 4.27 15.73
C LEU A 122 6.92 5.16 15.37
N ASP A 123 6.92 6.40 15.89
CA ASP A 123 5.94 7.41 15.47
C ASP A 123 6.26 7.92 14.06
N PHE A 124 5.21 8.29 13.30
CA PHE A 124 5.36 8.78 11.93
C PHE A 124 6.27 10.01 11.84
N GLU A 125 6.08 10.99 12.74
CA GLU A 125 6.90 12.21 12.74
C GLU A 125 8.36 11.94 13.13
N ASP A 126 8.59 10.96 13.98
CA ASP A 126 9.96 10.56 14.33
C ASP A 126 10.63 9.82 13.18
N CYS A 127 9.88 9.05 12.39
CA CYS A 127 10.34 8.47 11.14
C CYS A 127 10.73 9.56 10.13
N VAL A 128 9.88 10.57 9.90
CA VAL A 128 10.20 11.74 9.06
C VAL A 128 11.48 12.41 9.52
N LYS A 129 11.65 12.66 10.83
CA LYS A 129 12.86 13.27 11.38
C LYS A 129 14.12 12.43 11.16
N LEU A 130 14.01 11.08 11.21
CA LEU A 130 15.15 10.20 10.91
C LEU A 130 15.63 10.37 9.47
N PHE A 131 14.71 10.34 8.50
CA PHE A 131 15.04 10.57 7.10
C PHE A 131 15.54 11.99 6.83
N LYS A 132 14.92 13.02 7.42
CA LYS A 132 15.37 14.44 7.28
C LYS A 132 16.82 14.63 7.69
N LYS A 133 17.28 13.96 8.75
CA LYS A 133 18.69 14.04 9.19
C LYS A 133 19.64 13.49 8.14
N THR A 134 19.28 12.40 7.48
CA THR A 134 20.07 11.81 6.41
C THR A 134 20.07 12.70 5.16
N PHE A 135 18.90 13.19 4.74
CA PHE A 135 18.80 14.08 3.59
C PHE A 135 19.46 15.44 3.81
N ALA A 136 19.40 15.99 5.01
CA ALA A 136 20.10 17.24 5.35
C ALA A 136 21.63 17.12 5.23
N ALA A 137 22.18 15.92 5.45
CA ALA A 137 23.61 15.66 5.22
C ALA A 137 23.96 15.47 3.73
N ALA A 138 23.02 14.99 2.92
CA ALA A 138 23.22 14.65 1.52
C ALA A 138 22.92 15.80 0.53
N PHE A 139 21.77 16.46 0.68
CA PHE A 139 21.21 17.36 -0.31
C PHE A 139 21.99 18.66 -0.56
N PRO A 140 22.77 19.22 0.37
CA PRO A 140 23.68 20.30 0.02
C PRO A 140 24.61 19.95 -1.16
N GLN A 141 24.97 18.67 -1.33
CA GLN A 141 25.79 18.17 -2.44
C GLN A 141 25.04 18.19 -3.79
N ALA A 142 23.68 18.22 -3.78
CA ALA A 142 22.89 18.37 -5.01
C ALA A 142 23.01 19.77 -5.60
N LEU A 143 23.36 20.76 -4.77
CA LEU A 143 23.58 22.16 -5.19
C LEU A 143 25.01 22.39 -5.68
N GLU A 144 25.93 21.45 -5.42
CA GLU A 144 27.31 21.56 -5.82
C GLU A 144 27.52 20.96 -7.21
N PRO A 145 28.13 21.72 -8.17
CA PRO A 145 28.46 21.16 -9.47
C PRO A 145 29.69 20.24 -9.38
N ALA A 146 29.61 19.10 -10.07
CA ALA A 146 30.78 18.30 -10.37
C ALA A 146 31.54 18.87 -11.59
N PRO A 147 32.81 18.48 -11.82
CA PRO A 147 33.60 18.91 -12.97
C PRO A 147 32.94 18.65 -14.34
N CYS A 148 32.10 17.63 -14.45
CA CYS A 148 31.32 17.33 -15.67
C CYS A 148 30.16 18.30 -15.94
N GLY A 149 29.88 19.27 -15.04
CA GLY A 149 28.82 20.26 -15.18
C GLY A 149 27.44 19.80 -14.72
N LEU A 150 27.28 18.55 -14.24
CA LEU A 150 26.10 18.08 -13.53
C LEU A 150 26.24 18.35 -12.03
N ALA A 151 25.13 18.34 -11.30
CA ALA A 151 25.14 18.27 -9.84
C ALA A 151 25.84 16.99 -9.37
N LYS A 152 26.41 16.99 -8.15
CA LYS A 152 27.02 15.80 -7.54
C LYS A 152 26.00 14.69 -7.28
N ILE A 153 24.74 15.04 -7.01
CA ILE A 153 23.59 14.13 -6.90
C ILE A 153 22.58 14.52 -7.97
N ASN A 154 22.00 13.56 -8.68
CA ASN A 154 21.08 13.81 -9.79
C ASN A 154 19.66 13.34 -9.53
N CYS A 155 19.44 12.45 -8.56
CA CYS A 155 18.15 12.01 -8.04
C CYS A 155 18.29 11.42 -6.65
N VAL A 156 17.16 11.26 -5.98
CA VAL A 156 17.03 10.50 -4.73
C VAL A 156 16.43 9.14 -5.06
N MET A 157 17.08 8.06 -4.61
CA MET A 157 16.54 6.70 -4.67
C MET A 157 16.15 6.26 -3.26
N ILE A 158 14.85 6.10 -3.04
CA ILE A 158 14.28 5.53 -1.82
C ILE A 158 13.91 4.09 -2.18
N GLU A 159 14.74 3.11 -1.80
CA GLU A 159 14.56 1.75 -2.28
C GLU A 159 14.32 0.71 -1.17
N THR A 160 13.81 -0.45 -1.58
CA THR A 160 13.57 -1.62 -0.70
C THR A 160 12.61 -1.30 0.45
N MET A 161 11.60 -0.48 0.17
CA MET A 161 10.63 -0.07 1.17
C MET A 161 9.58 -1.15 1.37
N ASN A 162 9.43 -1.60 2.62
CA ASN A 162 8.51 -2.69 3.00
C ASN A 162 7.14 -2.20 3.46
N ASP A 163 7.02 -0.91 3.72
CA ASP A 163 5.82 -0.29 4.27
C ASP A 163 5.47 1.00 3.53
N GLY A 164 4.19 1.14 3.14
CA GLY A 164 3.69 2.34 2.47
C GLY A 164 3.80 3.58 3.35
N TYR A 165 3.56 3.44 4.66
CA TYR A 165 3.62 4.57 5.58
C TYR A 165 5.05 5.08 5.79
N GLU A 166 6.03 4.17 5.87
CA GLU A 166 7.44 4.52 5.87
C GLU A 166 7.86 5.20 4.56
N SER A 167 7.40 4.66 3.41
CA SER A 167 7.66 5.26 2.09
C SER A 167 7.17 6.71 2.03
N LYS A 168 5.96 6.97 2.54
CA LYS A 168 5.41 8.33 2.65
C LYS A 168 6.28 9.23 3.53
N ALA A 169 6.69 8.74 4.71
CA ALA A 169 7.55 9.49 5.62
C ALA A 169 8.89 9.88 4.96
N ALA A 170 9.50 8.97 4.23
CA ALA A 170 10.75 9.21 3.50
C ALA A 170 10.57 10.25 2.38
N VAL A 171 9.50 10.16 1.58
CA VAL A 171 9.19 11.13 0.52
C VAL A 171 8.92 12.52 1.10
N LEU A 172 8.13 12.63 2.17
CA LEU A 172 7.88 13.91 2.84
C LEU A 172 9.17 14.51 3.40
N ALA A 173 10.00 13.69 4.05
CA ALA A 173 11.31 14.13 4.56
C ALA A 173 12.21 14.68 3.45
N ALA A 174 12.25 14.01 2.29
CA ALA A 174 13.01 14.47 1.13
C ALA A 174 12.47 15.81 0.60
N LYS A 175 11.16 15.92 0.36
CA LYS A 175 10.51 17.14 -0.12
C LYS A 175 10.70 18.32 0.83
N GLU A 176 10.50 18.11 2.11
CA GLU A 176 10.71 19.17 3.11
C GLU A 176 12.18 19.62 3.20
N THR A 177 13.13 18.69 3.07
CA THR A 177 14.56 19.04 3.02
C THR A 177 14.89 19.83 1.73
N MET A 178 14.28 19.47 0.61
CA MET A 178 14.42 20.23 -0.64
C MET A 178 13.82 21.64 -0.50
N GLU A 179 12.64 21.77 0.09
CA GLU A 179 12.02 23.08 0.42
C GLU A 179 12.96 23.92 1.30
N ASP A 180 13.49 23.34 2.39
CA ASP A 180 14.41 24.03 3.32
C ASP A 180 15.68 24.56 2.62
N LEU A 181 16.14 23.89 1.56
CA LEU A 181 17.34 24.22 0.79
C LEU A 181 17.06 24.97 -0.52
N GLY A 182 15.79 25.19 -0.88
CA GLY A 182 15.39 25.84 -2.13
C GLY A 182 15.70 25.02 -3.38
N ILE A 183 15.70 23.69 -3.28
CA ILE A 183 15.92 22.76 -4.41
C ILE A 183 14.59 22.50 -5.11
N ALA A 184 14.52 22.78 -6.42
CA ALA A 184 13.33 22.49 -7.19
C ALA A 184 13.16 20.99 -7.46
N ALA A 185 11.91 20.52 -7.53
CA ALA A 185 11.61 19.09 -7.72
C ALA A 185 12.14 18.53 -9.05
N GLU A 186 12.20 19.36 -10.09
CA GLU A 186 12.77 19.03 -11.38
C GLU A 186 14.30 18.91 -11.36
N ASP A 187 14.99 19.53 -10.40
CA ASP A 187 16.44 19.46 -10.27
C ASP A 187 16.89 18.22 -9.48
N LEU A 188 16.03 17.69 -8.59
CA LEU A 188 16.33 16.50 -7.78
C LEU A 188 15.12 15.55 -7.77
N PRO A 189 14.86 14.81 -8.88
CA PRO A 189 13.77 13.86 -8.96
C PRO A 189 13.85 12.78 -7.87
N ILE A 190 12.69 12.40 -7.30
CA ILE A 190 12.56 11.34 -6.30
C ILE A 190 12.04 10.08 -6.97
N ILE A 191 12.77 8.97 -6.84
CA ILE A 191 12.41 7.63 -7.31
C ILE A 191 12.15 6.77 -6.07
N VAL A 192 11.02 6.07 -6.05
CA VAL A 192 10.67 5.19 -4.91
C VAL A 192 10.42 3.77 -5.40
N SER A 193 11.05 2.79 -4.78
CA SER A 193 10.76 1.38 -5.04
C SER A 193 10.44 0.61 -3.77
N ASN A 194 9.47 -0.29 -3.91
CA ASN A 194 8.97 -1.10 -2.81
C ASN A 194 9.30 -2.57 -3.03
N VAL A 195 9.30 -3.31 -1.93
CA VAL A 195 9.41 -4.76 -1.92
C VAL A 195 8.02 -5.37 -1.88
N TYR A 196 7.77 -6.34 -2.76
CA TYR A 196 6.50 -7.08 -2.81
C TYR A 196 6.78 -8.58 -2.69
N ASP A 197 5.85 -9.29 -2.08
CA ASP A 197 5.82 -10.75 -2.06
C ASP A 197 5.26 -11.34 -3.38
N LYS A 198 5.16 -12.67 -3.45
CA LYS A 198 4.62 -13.38 -4.64
C LYS A 198 3.15 -13.05 -4.90
N GLU A 199 2.43 -12.57 -3.92
CA GLU A 199 1.04 -12.12 -4.01
C GLU A 199 0.91 -10.63 -4.34
N CYS A 200 2.02 -9.98 -4.70
CA CYS A 200 2.09 -8.57 -5.04
C CYS A 200 1.70 -7.65 -3.87
N ARG A 201 2.18 -7.95 -2.65
CA ARG A 201 1.92 -7.13 -1.47
C ARG A 201 3.20 -6.79 -0.73
N THR A 202 3.22 -5.59 -0.17
CA THR A 202 4.25 -5.20 0.80
C THR A 202 3.97 -5.88 2.14
N LEU A 203 4.90 -5.79 3.07
CA LEU A 203 4.74 -6.32 4.43
C LEU A 203 3.49 -5.75 5.14
N SER A 204 3.18 -4.48 4.95
CA SER A 204 1.99 -3.81 5.50
C SER A 204 0.70 -4.07 4.69
N GLY A 205 0.76 -4.88 3.64
CA GLY A 205 -0.39 -5.27 2.82
C GLY A 205 -0.69 -4.35 1.64
N SER A 206 0.14 -3.32 1.40
CA SER A 206 -0.06 -2.41 0.27
C SER A 206 0.12 -3.13 -1.06
N THR A 207 -0.70 -2.77 -2.04
CA THR A 207 -0.62 -3.32 -3.41
C THR A 207 0.15 -2.38 -4.34
N PRO A 208 0.59 -2.84 -5.52
CA PRO A 208 1.17 -1.95 -6.53
C PRO A 208 0.31 -0.72 -6.81
N GLU A 209 -1.02 -0.90 -6.93
CA GLU A 209 -1.94 0.18 -7.22
C GLU A 209 -2.08 1.19 -6.08
N THR A 210 -2.09 0.72 -4.80
CA THR A 210 -2.15 1.62 -3.65
C THR A 210 -0.88 2.44 -3.51
N MET A 211 0.28 1.81 -3.74
CA MET A 211 1.56 2.49 -3.72
C MET A 211 1.68 3.51 -4.85
N VAL A 212 1.28 3.16 -6.07
CA VAL A 212 1.23 4.11 -7.20
C VAL A 212 0.32 5.29 -6.87
N ALA A 213 -0.91 5.04 -6.41
CA ALA A 213 -1.87 6.11 -6.10
C ALA A 213 -1.30 7.09 -5.06
N MET A 214 -0.70 6.58 -3.97
CA MET A 214 -0.12 7.40 -2.91
C MET A 214 1.14 8.15 -3.39
N LEU A 215 2.10 7.44 -4.00
CA LEU A 215 3.39 8.01 -4.37
C LEU A 215 3.26 9.03 -5.51
N GLU A 216 2.43 8.76 -6.53
CA GLU A 216 2.13 9.76 -7.57
C GLU A 216 1.39 10.97 -7.00
N GLY A 217 0.48 10.75 -6.04
CA GLY A 217 -0.16 11.84 -5.29
C GLY A 217 0.87 12.73 -4.59
N LEU A 218 1.88 12.13 -3.98
CA LEU A 218 3.01 12.83 -3.36
C LEU A 218 3.96 13.49 -4.38
N GLY A 219 3.79 13.25 -5.69
CA GLY A 219 4.57 13.87 -6.75
C GLY A 219 5.96 13.28 -6.94
N VAL A 220 6.15 11.98 -6.70
CA VAL A 220 7.40 11.29 -7.05
C VAL A 220 7.59 11.23 -8.56
N SER A 221 8.85 11.17 -9.00
CA SER A 221 9.20 11.18 -10.43
C SER A 221 9.20 9.80 -11.08
N ALA A 222 9.32 8.73 -10.28
CA ALA A 222 9.19 7.34 -10.72
C ALA A 222 8.82 6.44 -9.54
N VAL A 223 8.14 5.34 -9.83
CA VAL A 223 7.76 4.29 -8.87
C VAL A 223 8.35 2.96 -9.32
N GLY A 224 8.53 2.01 -8.41
CA GLY A 224 9.10 0.74 -8.85
C GLY A 224 9.04 -0.40 -7.86
N VAL A 225 9.72 -1.46 -8.24
CA VAL A 225 9.91 -2.67 -7.46
C VAL A 225 11.37 -3.09 -7.50
N ASN A 226 11.92 -3.49 -6.34
CA ASN A 226 13.26 -4.05 -6.28
C ASN A 226 13.36 -5.14 -5.21
N CYS A 227 14.39 -5.96 -5.32
CA CYS A 227 14.74 -7.00 -4.34
C CYS A 227 13.66 -8.08 -4.13
N SER A 228 13.83 -8.95 -3.12
CA SER A 228 12.92 -10.03 -2.70
C SER A 228 12.78 -11.18 -3.71
N LEU A 229 12.44 -10.91 -4.95
CA LEU A 229 12.09 -11.89 -5.98
C LEU A 229 13.07 -11.84 -7.16
N GLY A 230 13.15 -12.95 -7.90
CA GLY A 230 13.75 -12.99 -9.21
C GLY A 230 12.84 -12.37 -10.29
N PRO A 231 13.37 -12.18 -11.53
CA PRO A 231 12.60 -11.47 -12.56
C PRO A 231 11.32 -12.20 -12.97
N LEU A 232 11.29 -13.53 -12.97
CA LEU A 232 10.08 -14.29 -13.33
C LEU A 232 8.98 -14.17 -12.29
N GLU A 233 9.33 -14.31 -11.02
CA GLU A 233 8.38 -14.18 -9.91
C GLU A 233 7.87 -12.75 -9.75
N MET A 234 8.66 -11.75 -10.17
CA MET A 234 8.29 -10.33 -10.09
C MET A 234 7.31 -9.90 -11.18
N LYS A 235 7.11 -10.72 -12.22
CA LYS A 235 6.29 -10.42 -13.40
C LYS A 235 4.88 -9.90 -13.09
N PRO A 236 4.08 -10.51 -12.20
CA PRO A 236 2.74 -10.01 -11.86
C PRO A 236 2.78 -8.60 -11.24
N THR A 237 3.77 -8.34 -10.39
CA THR A 237 3.96 -7.02 -9.76
C THR A 237 4.31 -5.96 -10.78
N VAL A 238 5.24 -6.26 -11.70
CA VAL A 238 5.67 -5.32 -12.76
C VAL A 238 4.50 -5.01 -13.70
N GLU A 239 3.72 -6.02 -14.11
CA GLU A 239 2.53 -5.80 -14.93
C GLU A 239 1.54 -4.86 -14.26
N ARG A 240 1.24 -5.07 -12.97
CA ARG A 240 0.31 -4.24 -12.19
C ARG A 240 0.85 -2.81 -12.02
N LEU A 241 2.14 -2.63 -11.70
CA LEU A 241 2.78 -1.32 -11.62
C LEU A 241 2.69 -0.58 -12.95
N CYS A 242 3.12 -1.20 -14.06
CA CYS A 242 3.09 -0.58 -15.38
C CYS A 242 1.67 -0.25 -15.86
N ARG A 243 0.66 -1.02 -15.42
CA ARG A 243 -0.75 -0.74 -15.74
C ARG A 243 -1.33 0.42 -14.93
N ALA A 244 -0.89 0.56 -13.66
CA ALA A 244 -1.41 1.58 -12.74
C ALA A 244 -0.68 2.91 -12.86
N ALA A 245 0.64 2.91 -13.09
CA ALA A 245 1.48 4.09 -13.05
C ALA A 245 1.29 5.01 -14.25
N THR A 246 1.34 6.34 -13.98
CA THR A 246 1.43 7.41 -14.99
C THR A 246 2.84 8.00 -15.07
N VAL A 247 3.71 7.68 -14.12
CA VAL A 247 5.14 8.01 -14.09
C VAL A 247 5.98 6.80 -14.52
N PRO A 248 7.26 6.97 -14.87
CA PRO A 248 8.15 5.87 -15.20
C PRO A 248 8.21 4.78 -14.12
N VAL A 249 8.28 3.53 -14.55
CA VAL A 249 8.39 2.37 -13.65
C VAL A 249 9.82 1.86 -13.62
N LEU A 250 10.36 1.67 -12.41
CA LEU A 250 11.66 1.06 -12.12
C LEU A 250 11.50 -0.42 -11.81
N VAL A 251 12.36 -1.26 -12.37
CA VAL A 251 12.41 -2.71 -12.12
C VAL A 251 13.85 -3.17 -11.84
N LYS A 252 14.14 -3.61 -10.60
CA LYS A 252 15.46 -4.09 -10.16
C LYS A 252 15.31 -5.43 -9.40
N PRO A 253 15.12 -6.59 -10.09
CA PRO A 253 15.01 -7.88 -9.44
C PRO A 253 16.34 -8.42 -8.93
N ASN A 254 16.28 -9.43 -8.06
CA ASN A 254 17.45 -10.23 -7.69
C ASN A 254 17.86 -11.19 -8.82
N ALA A 255 19.09 -11.67 -8.80
CA ALA A 255 19.53 -12.76 -9.69
C ALA A 255 18.97 -14.14 -9.25
N GLY A 256 17.66 -14.21 -9.03
CA GLY A 256 16.97 -15.35 -8.44
C GLY A 256 16.81 -15.26 -6.93
N LEU A 257 16.41 -16.38 -6.30
CA LEU A 257 16.32 -16.45 -4.84
C LEU A 257 17.68 -16.74 -4.21
N PRO A 258 17.99 -16.14 -3.06
CA PRO A 258 19.26 -16.39 -2.39
C PRO A 258 19.34 -17.84 -1.89
N LYS A 259 20.50 -18.49 -2.11
CA LYS A 259 20.86 -19.80 -1.57
C LYS A 259 22.17 -19.70 -0.80
N VAL A 260 22.33 -20.48 0.26
CA VAL A 260 23.64 -20.57 0.94
C VAL A 260 24.37 -21.82 0.47
N VAL A 261 25.54 -21.63 -0.11
CA VAL A 261 26.45 -22.69 -0.51
C VAL A 261 27.80 -22.42 0.16
N ASP A 262 28.29 -23.37 0.94
CA ASP A 262 29.55 -23.25 1.68
C ASP A 262 29.64 -22.00 2.58
N GLY A 263 28.53 -21.62 3.24
CA GLY A 263 28.44 -20.44 4.11
C GLY A 263 28.49 -19.09 3.38
N ARG A 264 28.27 -19.09 2.06
CA ARG A 264 28.19 -17.88 1.23
C ARG A 264 26.81 -17.79 0.57
N THR A 265 26.27 -16.60 0.52
CA THR A 265 25.05 -16.34 -0.25
C THR A 265 25.38 -16.38 -1.74
N VAL A 266 24.73 -17.29 -2.48
CA VAL A 266 24.81 -17.44 -3.93
C VAL A 266 23.44 -17.23 -4.52
N PHE A 267 23.41 -16.72 -5.73
CA PHE A 267 22.17 -16.58 -6.50
C PHE A 267 22.29 -17.52 -7.71
N ASP A 268 21.21 -18.17 -8.07
CA ASP A 268 21.21 -19.30 -9.01
C ASP A 268 20.76 -18.97 -10.44
N VAL A 269 20.42 -17.73 -10.71
CA VAL A 269 20.04 -17.29 -12.07
C VAL A 269 21.25 -16.65 -12.72
N GLU A 270 21.78 -17.28 -13.77
CA GLU A 270 22.90 -16.78 -14.56
C GLU A 270 22.51 -15.52 -15.36
N ALA A 271 23.51 -14.70 -15.76
CA ALA A 271 23.26 -13.42 -16.44
C ALA A 271 22.44 -13.57 -17.73
N ALA A 272 22.63 -14.63 -18.49
CA ALA A 272 21.89 -14.89 -19.71
C ALA A 272 20.38 -15.13 -19.44
N ASP A 273 20.08 -15.99 -18.47
CA ASP A 273 18.70 -16.34 -18.10
C ASP A 273 18.01 -15.13 -17.44
N PHE A 274 18.75 -14.38 -16.62
CA PHE A 274 18.28 -13.12 -16.04
C PHE A 274 17.84 -12.15 -17.13
N VAL A 275 18.65 -11.92 -18.15
CA VAL A 275 18.34 -11.00 -19.24
C VAL A 275 17.17 -11.48 -20.09
N ASP A 276 17.03 -12.76 -20.34
CA ASP A 276 15.89 -13.30 -21.07
C ASP A 276 14.58 -13.09 -20.31
N ALA A 277 14.59 -13.31 -19.00
CA ALA A 277 13.44 -12.96 -18.14
C ALA A 277 13.18 -11.44 -18.09
N MET A 278 14.23 -10.61 -18.06
CA MET A 278 14.09 -9.14 -18.09
C MET A 278 13.49 -8.63 -19.40
N LYS A 279 13.69 -9.32 -20.54
CA LYS A 279 13.01 -8.99 -21.80
C LYS A 279 11.49 -9.21 -21.70
N GLU A 280 11.06 -10.24 -20.99
CA GLU A 280 9.63 -10.43 -20.73
C GLU A 280 9.05 -9.27 -19.90
N LEU A 281 9.78 -8.81 -18.88
CA LEU A 281 9.38 -7.65 -18.09
C LEU A 281 9.38 -6.36 -18.90
N ALA A 282 10.35 -6.18 -19.80
CA ALA A 282 10.43 -5.03 -20.71
C ALA A 282 9.18 -4.89 -21.60
N ALA A 283 8.50 -6.00 -21.90
CA ALA A 283 7.28 -5.99 -22.70
C ALA A 283 6.09 -5.26 -22.03
N PHE A 284 6.11 -5.11 -20.70
CA PHE A 284 5.13 -4.31 -19.95
C PHE A 284 5.42 -2.81 -19.99
N GLY A 285 6.60 -2.37 -20.45
CA GLY A 285 6.97 -0.97 -20.67
C GLY A 285 7.60 -0.25 -19.48
N PRO A 286 8.36 -0.92 -18.56
CA PRO A 286 9.16 -0.20 -17.59
C PRO A 286 10.21 0.65 -18.32
N MET A 287 10.50 1.83 -17.77
CA MET A 287 11.43 2.79 -18.37
C MET A 287 12.78 2.84 -17.66
N ILE A 288 12.90 2.19 -16.51
CA ILE A 288 14.13 2.11 -15.74
C ILE A 288 14.33 0.64 -15.36
N MET A 289 15.45 0.06 -15.75
CA MET A 289 15.75 -1.34 -15.50
C MET A 289 17.14 -1.50 -14.90
N GLY A 290 17.30 -2.45 -13.99
CA GLY A 290 18.57 -2.73 -13.35
C GLY A 290 18.52 -4.05 -12.62
N GLY A 291 19.39 -4.20 -11.63
CA GLY A 291 19.39 -5.37 -10.76
C GLY A 291 19.48 -5.01 -9.29
N CYS A 292 19.27 -6.00 -8.43
CA CYS A 292 19.44 -5.91 -6.99
C CYS A 292 20.39 -7.02 -6.52
N CYS A 293 20.11 -7.71 -5.44
CA CYS A 293 20.99 -8.72 -4.88
C CYS A 293 21.38 -9.80 -5.90
N GLY A 294 22.64 -10.19 -5.91
CA GLY A 294 23.19 -11.19 -6.83
C GLY A 294 23.60 -10.68 -8.21
N THR A 295 23.09 -9.52 -8.65
CA THR A 295 23.45 -8.96 -9.96
C THR A 295 24.78 -8.20 -9.90
N THR A 296 25.69 -8.51 -10.81
CA THR A 296 27.03 -7.89 -10.96
C THR A 296 27.07 -6.98 -12.19
N PRO A 297 28.14 -6.22 -12.42
CA PRO A 297 28.33 -5.46 -13.65
C PRO A 297 28.16 -6.27 -14.93
N GLU A 298 28.43 -7.58 -14.90
CA GLU A 298 28.25 -8.48 -16.05
C GLU A 298 26.77 -8.58 -16.45
N TYR A 299 25.85 -8.71 -15.47
CA TYR A 299 24.39 -8.75 -15.70
C TYR A 299 23.90 -7.47 -16.35
N ILE A 300 24.38 -6.31 -15.89
CA ILE A 300 23.98 -5.02 -16.45
C ILE A 300 24.52 -4.85 -17.87
N LYS A 301 25.77 -5.26 -18.12
CA LYS A 301 26.37 -5.22 -19.46
C LYS A 301 25.58 -6.07 -20.46
N GLU A 302 25.21 -7.27 -20.05
CA GLU A 302 24.44 -8.17 -20.90
C GLU A 302 23.01 -7.65 -21.11
N LEU A 303 22.38 -7.08 -20.05
CA LEU A 303 21.06 -6.45 -20.13
C LEU A 303 21.06 -5.29 -21.14
N GLY A 304 22.00 -4.36 -21.05
CA GLY A 304 22.11 -3.23 -21.96
C GLY A 304 22.32 -3.68 -23.41
N SER A 305 23.29 -4.59 -23.64
CA SER A 305 23.61 -5.07 -24.98
C SER A 305 22.44 -5.77 -25.69
N ARG A 306 21.62 -6.53 -24.96
CA ARG A 306 20.49 -7.28 -25.55
C ARG A 306 19.20 -6.48 -25.70
N LEU A 307 18.98 -5.43 -24.88
CA LEU A 307 17.83 -4.54 -25.00
C LEU A 307 18.07 -3.41 -26.01
N GLU A 308 19.28 -2.85 -26.11
CA GLU A 308 19.63 -1.81 -27.09
C GLU A 308 19.59 -2.32 -28.54
N VAL A 309 20.07 -3.54 -28.78
CA VAL A 309 20.04 -4.16 -30.14
C VAL A 309 18.61 -4.30 -30.67
N SER A 310 17.62 -4.49 -29.78
CA SER A 310 16.22 -4.53 -30.16
C SER A 310 15.66 -3.18 -30.63
N GLY A 311 16.28 -2.06 -30.24
CA GLY A 311 15.88 -0.69 -30.61
C GLY A 311 16.58 -0.12 -31.87
N SER A 312 17.76 -0.65 -32.23
CA SER A 312 18.62 -0.04 -33.27
C SER A 312 18.43 -0.59 -34.69
N SER A 313 17.60 -1.61 -34.91
CA SER A 313 17.46 -2.28 -36.21
C SER A 313 16.61 -1.54 -37.27
N GLN A 314 16.16 -0.30 -37.05
CA GLN A 314 15.39 0.47 -38.06
C GLN A 314 15.93 1.85 -38.43
N ALA A 315 17.09 2.27 -37.93
CA ALA A 315 17.64 3.59 -38.30
C ALA A 315 18.66 3.58 -39.46
N GLY A 316 18.89 2.46 -40.08
CA GLY A 316 19.94 2.35 -41.10
C GLY A 316 19.57 1.57 -42.34
N ARG A 317 18.58 1.97 -43.13
CA ARG A 317 18.48 1.73 -44.58
C ARG A 317 17.27 2.44 -45.18
N CYS A 318 17.43 3.71 -45.52
CA CYS A 318 16.66 4.35 -46.57
C CYS A 318 17.62 5.29 -47.32
N GLY A 319 18.22 4.75 -48.33
CA GLY A 319 18.92 5.50 -49.32
C GLY A 319 18.84 4.80 -50.67
N ALA A 320 18.17 5.47 -51.59
CA ALA A 320 18.18 5.30 -53.07
C ALA A 320 16.90 4.74 -53.71
N ALA A 321 16.12 5.68 -54.17
CA ALA A 321 15.70 5.87 -55.57
C ALA A 321 14.62 5.00 -56.20
N SER A 322 13.60 5.72 -56.64
CA SER A 322 12.99 5.79 -57.97
C SER A 322 11.72 4.93 -58.27
N GLU A 323 10.76 5.75 -58.40
CA GLU A 323 9.71 5.83 -59.44
C GLU A 323 8.39 5.03 -59.36
N PRO A 324 7.31 5.62 -59.85
CA PRO A 324 5.93 5.22 -59.53
C PRO A 324 5.25 4.36 -60.59
N ARG A 325 4.32 3.48 -60.17
CA ARG A 325 3.29 2.97 -61.10
C ARG A 325 1.93 2.68 -60.44
N ARG A 326 0.99 3.48 -60.86
CA ARG A 326 -0.39 3.25 -61.32
C ARG A 326 -1.32 2.25 -60.59
N GLU A 327 -2.47 2.81 -60.37
CA GLU A 327 -3.80 2.29 -60.03
C GLU A 327 -4.22 0.96 -60.67
N GLY A 328 -5.07 0.23 -59.94
CA GLY A 328 -5.98 -0.76 -60.53
C GLY A 328 -6.51 -1.81 -59.55
N SER A 329 -7.72 -1.54 -59.04
CA SER A 329 -8.85 -2.46 -58.82
C SER A 329 -8.74 -3.83 -58.07
N GLU A 330 -9.72 -3.96 -57.18
CA GLU A 330 -10.48 -5.20 -56.83
C GLU A 330 -10.05 -6.09 -55.65
N ARG A 331 -10.95 -6.09 -54.68
CA ARG A 331 -11.06 -7.14 -53.63
C ARG A 331 -11.45 -8.49 -54.23
N PRO A 332 -11.18 -9.66 -53.62
CA PRO A 332 -12.01 -10.16 -52.51
C PRO A 332 -11.30 -11.02 -51.44
N LEU A 333 -11.91 -11.00 -50.26
CA LEU A 333 -12.21 -12.04 -49.25
C LEU A 333 -11.26 -13.24 -48.97
N ALA A 334 -10.96 -13.37 -47.67
CA ALA A 334 -10.89 -14.58 -46.83
C ALA A 334 -9.61 -15.44 -46.87
N GLY A 335 -9.04 -15.58 -45.69
CA GLY A 335 -8.05 -16.59 -45.37
C GLY A 335 -7.32 -16.29 -44.06
N CYS A 336 -7.80 -16.88 -42.95
CA CYS A 336 -7.05 -16.92 -41.68
C CYS A 336 -5.76 -17.72 -41.90
N SER A 337 -4.62 -17.10 -41.64
CA SER A 337 -3.38 -17.81 -41.34
C SER A 337 -2.70 -17.13 -40.20
N GLU A 338 -2.40 -17.91 -39.16
CA GLU A 338 -1.59 -17.57 -38.01
C GLU A 338 -0.26 -16.97 -38.48
N GLY A 339 -0.08 -15.69 -38.25
CA GLY A 339 1.17 -14.97 -38.55
C GLY A 339 1.91 -14.68 -37.24
N GLU A 340 3.06 -15.32 -37.11
CA GLU A 340 4.05 -14.97 -36.11
C GLU A 340 4.26 -13.44 -36.04
N THR A 341 3.91 -12.84 -34.90
CA THR A 341 4.17 -11.43 -34.64
C THR A 341 5.65 -11.25 -34.31
N SER A 342 6.42 -10.73 -35.25
CA SER A 342 7.76 -10.22 -35.03
C SER A 342 7.72 -9.13 -33.92
N PRO A 343 8.69 -9.09 -33.01
CA PRO A 343 8.76 -8.07 -31.95
C PRO A 343 9.08 -6.72 -32.60
N SER A 344 8.04 -5.92 -32.81
CA SER A 344 8.18 -4.55 -33.26
C SER A 344 8.59 -3.65 -32.10
N SER A 345 9.69 -2.94 -32.27
CA SER A 345 10.20 -1.75 -31.54
C SER A 345 9.57 -1.50 -30.17
N LEU A 346 10.36 -1.65 -29.11
CA LEU A 346 10.09 -1.18 -27.74
C LEU A 346 9.83 0.33 -27.69
N LYS A 347 8.69 0.77 -28.18
CA LYS A 347 8.12 2.07 -27.82
C LYS A 347 7.41 1.88 -26.49
N PRO A 348 7.60 2.79 -25.52
CA PRO A 348 6.86 2.76 -24.26
C PRO A 348 5.37 2.62 -24.59
N LYS A 349 4.77 1.50 -24.20
CA LYS A 349 3.32 1.39 -24.16
C LYS A 349 2.90 2.20 -22.94
N THR A 350 2.65 3.50 -23.13
CA THR A 350 1.87 4.25 -22.16
C THR A 350 0.51 3.56 -22.09
N TYR A 351 0.30 2.75 -21.07
CA TYR A 351 -1.03 2.34 -20.68
C TYR A 351 -1.70 3.61 -20.15
N ASN A 352 -2.24 4.42 -21.09
CA ASN A 352 -3.02 5.56 -20.71
C ASN A 352 -4.19 5.06 -19.87
N LEU A 353 -4.14 5.25 -18.58
CA LEU A 353 -5.36 5.38 -17.79
C LEU A 353 -6.23 6.34 -18.57
N LYS A 354 -7.45 5.88 -18.95
CA LYS A 354 -8.37 6.71 -19.73
C LYS A 354 -8.44 8.06 -19.06
N PRO A 355 -8.39 9.19 -19.78
CA PRO A 355 -8.13 10.53 -19.23
C PRO A 355 -9.13 11.03 -18.17
N ASN A 356 -10.13 10.24 -17.80
CA ASN A 356 -11.26 10.61 -16.93
C ASN A 356 -11.42 9.66 -15.73
N ILE A 357 -10.36 9.06 -15.24
CA ILE A 357 -10.41 8.17 -14.07
C ILE A 357 -9.60 8.81 -12.93
N GLY A 358 -10.28 9.16 -11.85
CA GLY A 358 -9.65 9.52 -10.58
C GLY A 358 -9.51 8.32 -9.65
N CYS A 359 -8.68 8.42 -8.63
CA CYS A 359 -8.58 7.41 -7.60
C CYS A 359 -8.25 7.98 -6.23
N VAL A 360 -8.68 7.24 -5.21
CA VAL A 360 -8.22 7.38 -3.82
C VAL A 360 -7.75 6.03 -3.32
N SER A 361 -6.93 6.01 -2.28
CA SER A 361 -6.50 4.75 -1.67
C SER A 361 -6.39 4.85 -0.15
N SER A 362 -6.68 3.76 0.51
CA SER A 362 -6.11 3.45 1.82
C SER A 362 -4.72 2.80 1.64
N ASN A 363 -4.16 2.27 2.70
CA ASN A 363 -2.93 1.47 2.61
C ASN A 363 -3.10 0.21 1.72
N THR A 364 -4.29 -0.42 1.74
CA THR A 364 -4.51 -1.75 1.14
C THR A 364 -5.50 -1.78 -0.01
N LYS A 365 -6.29 -0.73 -0.21
CA LYS A 365 -7.39 -0.69 -1.18
C LYS A 365 -7.38 0.59 -2.01
N VAL A 366 -7.55 0.47 -3.32
CA VAL A 366 -7.79 1.60 -4.23
C VAL A 366 -9.25 1.63 -4.64
N VAL A 367 -9.83 2.82 -4.71
CA VAL A 367 -11.16 3.07 -5.26
C VAL A 367 -11.04 4.02 -6.45
N TYR A 368 -11.56 3.60 -7.59
CA TYR A 368 -11.52 4.35 -8.84
C TYR A 368 -12.86 5.04 -9.11
N PHE A 369 -12.80 6.28 -9.61
CA PHE A 369 -13.96 7.12 -9.93
C PHE A 369 -14.05 7.35 -11.42
N GLY A 370 -15.27 7.31 -11.96
CA GLY A 370 -15.54 7.62 -13.37
C GLY A 370 -15.21 6.49 -14.35
N GLY A 371 -15.31 6.78 -15.64
CA GLY A 371 -15.11 5.81 -16.70
C GLY A 371 -16.11 4.63 -16.64
N PRO A 372 -15.63 3.38 -16.80
CA PRO A 372 -16.49 2.19 -16.73
C PRO A 372 -16.83 1.78 -15.28
N ASN A 373 -16.25 2.47 -14.28
CA ASN A 373 -16.45 2.11 -12.88
C ASN A 373 -17.89 2.38 -12.42
N ARG A 374 -18.32 1.63 -11.41
CA ARG A 374 -19.59 1.87 -10.73
C ARG A 374 -19.53 3.21 -10.00
N PRO A 375 -20.65 3.96 -9.88
CA PRO A 375 -20.68 5.13 -9.02
C PRO A 375 -20.28 4.76 -7.58
N VAL A 376 -19.37 5.52 -7.00
CA VAL A 376 -18.78 5.23 -5.69
C VAL A 376 -19.75 5.67 -4.59
N LEU A 377 -19.94 4.81 -3.59
CA LEU A 377 -20.73 5.12 -2.40
C LEU A 377 -19.80 5.66 -1.30
N ILE A 378 -20.00 6.92 -0.91
CA ILE A 378 -19.26 7.58 0.16
C ILE A 378 -20.17 7.65 1.39
N GLY A 379 -19.79 7.01 2.48
CA GLY A 379 -20.58 6.92 3.71
C GLY A 379 -20.55 8.21 4.52
N GLU A 380 -21.70 8.83 4.83
CA GLU A 380 -21.85 10.15 5.47
C GLU A 380 -22.07 10.11 6.99
N ARG A 381 -21.90 8.95 7.66
CA ARG A 381 -22.33 8.83 9.06
C ARG A 381 -21.36 9.38 10.09
N ILE A 382 -20.08 9.45 9.77
CA ILE A 382 -19.06 10.06 10.62
C ILE A 382 -19.09 11.58 10.42
N ASN A 383 -20.18 12.21 10.87
CA ASN A 383 -20.39 13.65 10.73
C ASN A 383 -21.38 14.12 11.82
N PRO A 384 -21.06 15.18 12.59
CA PRO A 384 -21.88 15.67 13.71
C PRO A 384 -23.19 16.35 13.27
N THR A 385 -23.34 16.71 12.00
CA THR A 385 -24.49 17.47 11.51
C THR A 385 -25.79 16.71 11.71
N GLY A 386 -26.72 17.26 12.51
CA GLY A 386 -28.02 16.65 12.79
C GLY A 386 -28.01 15.44 13.75
N LYS A 387 -26.86 14.97 14.24
CA LYS A 387 -26.71 13.72 15.00
C LYS A 387 -26.32 13.99 16.45
N LYS A 388 -27.30 14.01 17.38
CA LYS A 388 -27.08 14.29 18.81
C LYS A 388 -26.10 13.34 19.47
N LYS A 389 -26.24 12.02 19.27
CA LYS A 389 -25.34 11.00 19.85
C LYS A 389 -23.92 11.15 19.36
N PHE A 390 -23.73 11.44 18.08
CA PHE A 390 -22.40 11.64 17.50
C PHE A 390 -21.70 12.88 18.09
N LYS A 391 -22.44 14.00 18.27
CA LYS A 391 -21.92 15.20 18.97
C LYS A 391 -21.51 14.89 20.41
N GLU A 392 -22.29 14.06 21.10
CA GLU A 392 -21.98 13.65 22.46
C GLU A 392 -20.72 12.77 22.51
N ALA A 393 -20.59 11.82 21.58
CA ALA A 393 -19.39 11.00 21.43
C ALA A 393 -18.15 11.85 21.18
N LEU A 394 -18.20 12.85 20.30
CA LEU A 394 -17.09 13.78 20.08
C LEU A 394 -16.71 14.55 21.37
N ARG A 395 -17.69 15.09 22.11
CA ARG A 395 -17.42 15.82 23.37
C ARG A 395 -16.78 14.94 24.44
N ASN A 396 -17.18 13.69 24.50
CA ASN A 396 -16.70 12.73 25.48
C ASN A 396 -15.41 12.01 25.05
N GLY A 397 -14.96 12.21 23.80
CA GLY A 397 -13.84 11.48 23.23
C GLY A 397 -14.12 9.98 23.07
N ASP A 398 -15.38 9.61 22.82
CA ASP A 398 -15.83 8.23 22.63
C ASP A 398 -15.46 7.74 21.22
N ILE A 399 -14.18 7.47 21.04
CA ILE A 399 -13.61 6.99 19.77
C ILE A 399 -14.24 5.65 19.36
N PRO A 400 -14.46 4.67 20.24
CA PRO A 400 -15.11 3.41 19.86
C PRO A 400 -16.46 3.60 19.15
N TYR A 401 -17.30 4.51 19.62
CA TYR A 401 -18.57 4.81 18.97
C TYR A 401 -18.39 5.36 17.55
N ILE A 402 -17.39 6.24 17.37
CA ILE A 402 -17.07 6.83 16.06
C ILE A 402 -16.59 5.75 15.10
N ILE A 403 -15.70 4.88 15.56
CA ILE A 403 -15.16 3.77 14.78
C ILE A 403 -16.28 2.80 14.36
N HIS A 404 -17.18 2.48 15.28
CA HIS A 404 -18.34 1.62 15.00
C HIS A 404 -19.22 2.20 13.87
N GLN A 405 -19.37 3.53 13.80
CA GLN A 405 -20.08 4.16 12.68
C GLN A 405 -19.37 3.95 11.34
N GLY A 406 -18.05 3.88 11.33
CA GLY A 406 -17.27 3.55 10.12
C GLY A 406 -17.49 2.11 9.68
N MET A 407 -17.39 1.18 10.63
CA MET A 407 -17.55 -0.26 10.37
C MET A 407 -18.96 -0.61 9.87
N GLU A 408 -20.01 -0.08 10.49
CA GLU A 408 -21.40 -0.27 10.04
C GLU A 408 -21.57 0.16 8.56
N GLN A 409 -20.92 1.24 8.16
CA GLN A 409 -21.00 1.73 6.79
C GLN A 409 -20.20 0.86 5.81
N GLU A 410 -19.02 0.35 6.21
CA GLU A 410 -18.24 -0.61 5.41
C GLU A 410 -19.05 -1.89 5.17
N GLU A 411 -19.66 -2.44 6.22
CA GLU A 411 -20.55 -3.61 6.14
C GLU A 411 -21.76 -3.37 5.25
N ALA A 412 -22.30 -2.15 5.27
CA ALA A 412 -23.43 -1.75 4.42
C ALA A 412 -23.03 -1.45 2.96
N GLY A 413 -21.77 -1.58 2.60
CA GLY A 413 -21.27 -1.47 1.23
C GLY A 413 -20.75 -0.09 0.83
N ALA A 414 -20.43 0.79 1.78
CA ALA A 414 -19.65 2.00 1.49
C ALA A 414 -18.30 1.61 0.89
N GLN A 415 -17.77 2.47 0.02
CA GLN A 415 -16.48 2.28 -0.63
C GLN A 415 -15.44 3.31 -0.19
N VAL A 416 -15.91 4.44 0.35
CA VAL A 416 -15.14 5.52 0.97
C VAL A 416 -15.91 5.97 2.20
N LEU A 417 -15.24 6.41 3.26
CA LEU A 417 -15.88 7.00 4.44
C LEU A 417 -15.60 8.50 4.51
N ASP A 418 -16.66 9.30 4.57
CA ASP A 418 -16.55 10.72 4.86
C ASP A 418 -16.34 10.93 6.36
N VAL A 419 -15.31 11.67 6.74
CA VAL A 419 -14.89 11.89 8.11
C VAL A 419 -14.89 13.37 8.44
N ASN A 420 -15.93 13.81 9.18
CA ASN A 420 -16.06 15.15 9.72
C ASN A 420 -16.22 15.07 11.24
N VAL A 421 -15.33 15.74 11.96
CA VAL A 421 -15.34 15.82 13.42
C VAL A 421 -15.48 17.27 13.92
N GLY A 422 -15.83 18.19 13.01
CA GLY A 422 -15.96 19.62 13.29
C GLY A 422 -17.07 19.92 14.32
N LEU A 423 -16.66 20.27 15.53
CA LEU A 423 -17.55 20.70 16.60
C LEU A 423 -16.88 21.88 17.35
N PRO A 424 -17.60 23.03 17.54
CA PRO A 424 -17.01 24.21 18.13
C PRO A 424 -16.41 24.01 19.53
N GLU A 425 -16.92 23.02 20.30
CA GLU A 425 -16.56 22.81 21.68
C GLU A 425 -15.33 21.90 21.89
N ILE A 426 -14.71 21.39 20.80
CA ILE A 426 -13.54 20.49 20.91
C ILE A 426 -12.37 20.99 20.05
N ASP A 427 -11.18 20.48 20.33
CA ASP A 427 -10.03 20.61 19.41
C ASP A 427 -10.24 19.66 18.22
N GLU A 428 -10.67 20.27 17.10
CA GLU A 428 -10.95 19.51 15.87
C GLU A 428 -9.70 18.81 15.31
N LYS A 429 -8.53 19.44 15.43
CA LYS A 429 -7.28 18.90 14.91
C LYS A 429 -6.86 17.65 15.67
N GLU A 430 -6.85 17.72 17.00
CA GLU A 430 -6.55 16.57 17.86
C GLU A 430 -7.54 15.43 17.61
N MET A 431 -8.84 15.75 17.57
CA MET A 431 -9.90 14.76 17.35
C MET A 431 -9.77 14.12 15.95
N MET A 432 -9.54 14.92 14.90
CA MET A 432 -9.36 14.40 13.52
C MET A 432 -8.20 13.41 13.46
N LEU A 433 -7.05 13.76 14.02
CA LEU A 433 -5.87 12.88 14.01
C LEU A 433 -6.13 11.58 14.76
N ARG A 434 -6.77 11.63 15.94
CA ARG A 434 -7.13 10.43 16.70
C ARG A 434 -8.11 9.53 15.93
N VAL A 435 -9.15 10.12 15.35
CA VAL A 435 -10.14 9.37 14.57
C VAL A 435 -9.51 8.75 13.32
N LEU A 436 -8.64 9.49 12.62
CA LEU A 436 -7.92 8.97 11.44
C LEU A 436 -7.01 7.80 11.80
N ASP A 437 -6.19 7.95 12.84
CA ASP A 437 -5.28 6.91 13.28
C ASP A 437 -6.04 5.61 13.63
N GLU A 438 -7.15 5.71 14.33
CA GLU A 438 -7.96 4.55 14.72
C GLU A 438 -8.77 3.96 13.54
N LEU A 439 -9.38 4.78 12.69
CA LEU A 439 -10.12 4.29 11.52
C LEU A 439 -9.21 3.53 10.55
N GLN A 440 -8.03 4.05 10.26
CA GLN A 440 -7.07 3.39 9.36
C GLN A 440 -6.61 2.03 9.85
N ASN A 441 -6.73 1.75 11.15
CA ASN A 441 -6.38 0.47 11.75
C ASN A 441 -7.48 -0.58 11.61
N VAL A 442 -8.74 -0.17 11.54
CA VAL A 442 -9.90 -1.10 11.58
C VAL A 442 -10.60 -1.25 10.24
N THR A 443 -10.55 -0.23 9.36
CA THR A 443 -11.19 -0.29 8.02
C THR A 443 -10.15 -0.38 6.90
N THR A 444 -10.52 -1.06 5.82
CA THR A 444 -9.74 -1.04 4.57
C THR A 444 -10.15 0.08 3.63
N LEU A 445 -11.21 0.82 3.93
CA LEU A 445 -11.74 1.85 3.06
C LEU A 445 -10.86 3.10 3.04
N PRO A 446 -10.68 3.74 1.88
CA PRO A 446 -10.16 5.09 1.81
C PRO A 446 -11.06 6.07 2.56
N LEU A 447 -10.46 7.16 3.06
CA LEU A 447 -11.18 8.18 3.81
C LEU A 447 -11.27 9.49 3.01
N GLN A 448 -12.43 10.15 3.12
CA GLN A 448 -12.65 11.53 2.70
C GLN A 448 -12.47 12.41 3.93
N ILE A 449 -11.51 13.33 3.88
CA ILE A 449 -11.25 14.27 4.97
C ILE A 449 -12.13 15.49 4.76
N ASP A 450 -13.11 15.67 5.62
CA ASP A 450 -14.10 16.76 5.54
C ASP A 450 -13.86 17.78 6.66
N THR A 451 -13.23 18.89 6.29
CA THR A 451 -12.97 20.03 7.19
C THR A 451 -12.83 21.33 6.40
N THR A 452 -13.27 22.44 7.02
CA THR A 452 -13.08 23.79 6.47
C THR A 452 -11.81 24.47 7.00
N LYS A 453 -11.09 23.84 7.94
CA LYS A 453 -9.89 24.42 8.57
C LYS A 453 -8.61 23.93 7.87
N PRO A 454 -7.83 24.81 7.23
CA PRO A 454 -6.63 24.41 6.49
C PRO A 454 -5.58 23.70 7.33
N ASP A 455 -5.41 24.10 8.61
CA ASP A 455 -4.44 23.50 9.52
C ASP A 455 -4.86 22.08 9.98
N VAL A 456 -6.17 21.82 10.09
CA VAL A 456 -6.72 20.48 10.34
C VAL A 456 -6.52 19.63 9.09
N LEU A 457 -6.85 20.17 7.92
CA LEU A 457 -6.67 19.48 6.63
C LEU A 457 -5.21 19.08 6.41
N GLU A 458 -4.28 20.01 6.56
CA GLU A 458 -2.85 19.73 6.36
C GLU A 458 -2.36 18.63 7.31
N ALA A 459 -2.72 18.71 8.60
CA ALA A 459 -2.33 17.72 9.59
C ALA A 459 -2.92 16.33 9.27
N ALA A 460 -4.18 16.27 8.84
CA ALA A 460 -4.85 15.04 8.46
C ALA A 460 -4.20 14.40 7.21
N LEU A 461 -3.98 15.18 6.14
CA LEU A 461 -3.34 14.70 4.92
C LEU A 461 -1.91 14.21 5.18
N ARG A 462 -1.19 14.85 6.07
CA ARG A 462 0.15 14.45 6.49
C ARG A 462 0.17 13.05 7.11
N ARG A 463 -0.79 12.76 7.98
CA ARG A 463 -0.88 11.49 8.73
C ARG A 463 -1.60 10.37 7.99
N TYR A 464 -2.37 10.69 6.96
CA TYR A 464 -3.14 9.70 6.22
C TYR A 464 -2.24 8.76 5.41
N ASN A 465 -2.39 7.44 5.61
CA ASN A 465 -1.62 6.40 4.90
C ASN A 465 -2.33 5.95 3.61
N GLY A 466 -2.08 6.64 2.53
CA GLY A 466 -2.71 6.43 1.22
C GLY A 466 -2.89 7.74 0.45
N LYS A 467 -3.73 7.72 -0.59
CA LYS A 467 -4.19 8.91 -1.32
C LYS A 467 -5.61 9.25 -0.86
N PRO A 468 -5.82 10.28 -0.03
CA PRO A 468 -7.13 10.61 0.53
C PRO A 468 -8.06 11.26 -0.49
N MET A 469 -9.35 11.31 -0.16
CA MET A 469 -10.28 12.27 -0.74
C MET A 469 -10.33 13.51 0.16
N VAL A 470 -10.42 14.69 -0.42
CA VAL A 470 -10.37 15.99 0.30
C VAL A 470 -11.69 16.74 0.06
N ASN A 471 -12.38 17.07 1.13
CA ASN A 471 -13.65 17.81 1.10
C ASN A 471 -13.49 19.12 1.90
N SER A 472 -13.40 20.32 1.33
CA SER A 472 -13.52 20.65 -0.09
C SER A 472 -12.83 21.98 -0.44
N VAL A 473 -12.75 22.26 -1.72
CA VAL A 473 -12.45 23.60 -2.27
C VAL A 473 -13.73 24.15 -2.93
N ASN A 474 -13.75 25.45 -3.24
CA ASN A 474 -14.81 26.07 -4.04
C ASN A 474 -14.22 27.14 -4.98
N GLY A 475 -15.07 27.83 -5.74
CA GLY A 475 -14.66 28.84 -6.72
C GLY A 475 -14.13 30.17 -6.16
N LYS A 476 -14.08 30.35 -4.81
CA LYS A 476 -13.51 31.53 -4.16
C LYS A 476 -11.98 31.47 -4.24
N GLN A 477 -11.38 32.57 -4.69
CA GLN A 477 -9.93 32.62 -4.91
C GLN A 477 -9.14 32.34 -3.62
N GLU A 478 -9.53 32.93 -2.51
CA GLU A 478 -8.90 32.75 -1.19
C GLU A 478 -8.84 31.28 -0.76
N ILE A 479 -9.94 30.53 -1.03
CA ILE A 479 -10.00 29.10 -0.66
C ILE A 479 -9.11 28.28 -1.59
N MET A 480 -9.10 28.58 -2.90
CA MET A 480 -8.21 27.90 -3.85
C MET A 480 -6.74 28.14 -3.51
N ASP A 481 -6.35 29.37 -3.21
CA ASP A 481 -4.98 29.74 -2.84
C ASP A 481 -4.52 29.07 -1.54
N THR A 482 -5.46 28.69 -0.68
CA THR A 482 -5.16 28.01 0.59
C THR A 482 -5.12 26.49 0.43
N VAL A 483 -6.09 25.90 -0.26
CA VAL A 483 -6.27 24.43 -0.32
C VAL A 483 -5.36 23.78 -1.37
N PHE A 484 -5.18 24.42 -2.55
CA PHE A 484 -4.37 23.82 -3.61
C PHE A 484 -2.90 23.53 -3.23
N PRO A 485 -2.17 24.43 -2.53
CA PRO A 485 -0.82 24.12 -2.04
C PRO A 485 -0.78 22.88 -1.14
N ILE A 486 -1.77 22.73 -0.24
CA ILE A 486 -1.88 21.58 0.67
C ILE A 486 -2.09 20.29 -0.13
N VAL A 487 -3.07 20.29 -1.06
CA VAL A 487 -3.34 19.12 -1.92
C VAL A 487 -2.15 18.79 -2.82
N LYS A 488 -1.45 19.81 -3.36
CA LYS A 488 -0.23 19.60 -4.14
C LYS A 488 0.89 18.96 -3.34
N LYS A 489 1.02 19.30 -2.07
CA LYS A 489 2.07 18.77 -1.18
C LYS A 489 1.85 17.31 -0.82
N TYR A 490 0.63 16.94 -0.45
CA TYR A 490 0.29 15.63 0.12
C TYR A 490 -0.44 14.68 -0.85
N GLY A 491 -0.95 15.20 -1.97
CA GLY A 491 -1.82 14.46 -2.88
C GLY A 491 -3.26 14.32 -2.37
N GLY A 492 -4.16 13.95 -3.25
CA GLY A 492 -5.56 13.69 -2.93
C GLY A 492 -6.48 13.84 -4.15
N LEU A 493 -7.71 13.29 -4.04
CA LEU A 493 -8.81 13.58 -4.95
C LEU A 493 -9.66 14.67 -4.31
N LEU A 494 -9.66 15.86 -4.90
CA LEU A 494 -10.24 17.07 -4.34
C LEU A 494 -11.70 17.28 -4.76
N VAL A 495 -12.62 17.33 -3.82
CA VAL A 495 -13.99 17.75 -4.03
C VAL A 495 -14.04 19.27 -4.25
N ALA A 496 -14.67 19.70 -5.33
CA ALA A 496 -14.74 21.09 -5.72
C ALA A 496 -16.21 21.52 -5.86
N LEU A 497 -16.65 22.39 -4.96
CA LEU A 497 -18.04 22.88 -4.89
C LEU A 497 -18.28 23.96 -5.94
N THR A 498 -19.39 23.89 -6.68
CA THR A 498 -19.78 24.88 -7.68
C THR A 498 -20.44 26.11 -7.06
N LEU A 499 -19.71 26.78 -6.17
CA LEU A 499 -20.08 28.07 -5.58
C LEU A 499 -18.87 29.01 -5.58
N ASP A 500 -19.09 30.30 -5.57
CA ASP A 500 -18.05 31.35 -5.55
C ASP A 500 -18.43 32.51 -4.62
N GLU A 501 -17.86 33.67 -4.86
CA GLU A 501 -18.09 34.87 -4.07
C GLU A 501 -19.56 35.32 -4.09
N ASP A 502 -20.29 35.05 -5.18
CA ASP A 502 -21.71 35.39 -5.36
C ASP A 502 -22.66 34.33 -4.75
N GLY A 503 -22.10 33.21 -4.26
CA GLY A 503 -22.85 32.14 -3.64
C GLY A 503 -23.08 30.94 -4.55
N ILE A 504 -24.23 30.27 -4.40
CA ILE A 504 -24.59 29.08 -5.18
C ILE A 504 -25.45 29.50 -6.36
N PRO A 505 -25.02 29.33 -7.62
CA PRO A 505 -25.84 29.66 -8.78
C PRO A 505 -27.09 28.78 -8.89
N GLU A 506 -28.22 29.40 -9.30
CA GLU A 506 -29.48 28.67 -9.50
C GLU A 506 -29.43 27.76 -10.74
N ASP A 507 -28.71 28.14 -11.79
CA ASP A 507 -28.69 27.45 -13.08
C ASP A 507 -27.39 26.66 -13.32
N SER A 508 -27.49 25.69 -14.22
CA SER A 508 -26.38 24.79 -14.58
C SER A 508 -25.22 25.50 -15.29
N ALA A 509 -25.51 26.52 -16.14
CA ALA A 509 -24.47 27.17 -16.94
C ALA A 509 -23.45 27.90 -16.07
N HIS A 510 -23.90 28.61 -15.04
CA HIS A 510 -23.03 29.31 -14.09
C HIS A 510 -22.26 28.31 -13.21
N ARG A 511 -22.88 27.20 -12.75
CA ARG A 511 -22.19 26.14 -12.01
C ARG A 511 -21.07 25.53 -12.84
N VAL A 512 -21.29 25.29 -14.13
CA VAL A 512 -20.27 24.80 -15.07
C VAL A 512 -19.15 25.83 -15.27
N ALA A 513 -19.47 27.12 -15.31
CA ALA A 513 -18.47 28.18 -15.42
C ALA A 513 -17.53 28.20 -14.20
N ILE A 514 -18.07 28.05 -12.98
CA ILE A 514 -17.28 27.91 -11.74
C ILE A 514 -16.40 26.66 -11.80
N ALA A 515 -16.92 25.52 -12.23
CA ALA A 515 -16.11 24.30 -12.37
C ALA A 515 -14.92 24.49 -13.32
N LYS A 516 -15.13 25.17 -14.45
CA LYS A 516 -14.05 25.53 -15.38
C LYS A 516 -13.02 26.49 -14.76
N LYS A 517 -13.44 27.47 -13.95
CA LYS A 517 -12.57 28.36 -13.18
C LYS A 517 -11.67 27.54 -12.25
N ILE A 518 -12.26 26.61 -11.49
CA ILE A 518 -11.54 25.74 -10.56
C ILE A 518 -10.51 24.86 -11.31
N TYR A 519 -10.87 24.22 -12.42
CA TYR A 519 -9.94 23.42 -13.22
C TYR A 519 -8.76 24.26 -13.73
N ALA A 520 -9.04 25.46 -14.28
CA ALA A 520 -7.99 26.33 -14.81
C ALA A 520 -7.03 26.84 -13.71
N GLU A 521 -7.57 27.11 -12.52
CA GLU A 521 -6.75 27.54 -11.39
C GLU A 521 -5.90 26.38 -10.85
N ALA A 522 -6.48 25.18 -10.68
CA ALA A 522 -5.80 23.97 -10.23
C ALA A 522 -4.63 23.55 -11.13
N GLU A 523 -4.77 23.73 -12.46
CA GLU A 523 -3.72 23.48 -13.44
C GLU A 523 -2.45 24.28 -13.17
N LYS A 524 -2.57 25.55 -12.71
CA LYS A 524 -1.43 26.39 -12.35
C LYS A 524 -0.61 25.82 -11.19
N TYR A 525 -1.25 25.10 -10.29
CA TYR A 525 -0.61 24.37 -9.19
C TYR A 525 -0.12 22.98 -9.63
N GLY A 526 -0.37 22.56 -10.88
CA GLY A 526 -0.03 21.23 -11.39
C GLY A 526 -0.91 20.12 -10.81
N ILE A 527 -2.13 20.42 -10.37
CA ILE A 527 -3.15 19.45 -9.98
C ILE A 527 -3.86 18.96 -11.24
N LYS A 528 -3.86 17.64 -11.45
CA LYS A 528 -4.46 17.03 -12.64
C LYS A 528 -5.99 17.11 -12.56
N LYS A 529 -6.66 17.26 -13.72
CA LYS A 529 -8.13 17.22 -13.80
C LYS A 529 -8.73 15.92 -13.22
N SER A 530 -8.02 14.79 -13.35
CA SER A 530 -8.39 13.50 -12.77
C SER A 530 -8.34 13.46 -11.23
N ASP A 531 -7.67 14.42 -10.61
CA ASP A 531 -7.57 14.58 -9.16
C ASP A 531 -8.57 15.61 -8.61
N ILE A 532 -9.55 16.01 -9.43
CA ILE A 532 -10.64 16.92 -9.05
C ILE A 532 -11.98 16.25 -9.36
N ILE A 533 -12.88 16.24 -8.38
CA ILE A 533 -14.25 15.78 -8.50
C ILE A 533 -15.20 16.92 -8.15
N ILE A 534 -16.04 17.32 -9.11
CA ILE A 534 -16.94 18.48 -8.97
C ILE A 534 -18.18 18.07 -8.17
N ASP A 535 -18.54 18.85 -7.17
CA ASP A 535 -19.86 18.78 -6.51
C ASP A 535 -20.77 19.88 -7.08
N PRO A 536 -21.75 19.50 -7.92
CA PRO A 536 -22.74 20.43 -8.46
C PRO A 536 -23.69 21.04 -7.43
N LEU A 537 -23.66 20.62 -6.18
CA LEU A 537 -24.51 21.04 -5.06
C LEU A 537 -25.98 20.68 -5.26
N ALA A 538 -26.44 19.66 -4.55
CA ALA A 538 -27.86 19.31 -4.49
C ALA A 538 -28.61 20.22 -3.51
N MET A 539 -29.46 21.07 -4.03
CA MET A 539 -30.34 21.93 -3.26
C MET A 539 -31.70 21.25 -3.01
N ALA A 540 -32.36 21.61 -1.92
CA ALA A 540 -33.65 21.03 -1.55
C ALA A 540 -34.77 21.44 -2.54
N VAL A 541 -35.45 20.47 -3.15
CA VAL A 541 -36.59 20.73 -4.05
C VAL A 541 -37.79 21.32 -3.34
N SER A 542 -37.85 21.24 -2.01
CA SER A 542 -38.84 21.92 -1.18
C SER A 542 -38.67 23.44 -1.15
N SER A 543 -37.45 23.94 -1.41
CA SER A 543 -37.16 25.38 -1.48
C SER A 543 -37.23 25.91 -2.92
N ASP A 544 -36.76 25.13 -3.90
CA ASP A 544 -36.81 25.43 -5.32
C ASP A 544 -37.12 24.16 -6.12
N SER A 545 -38.27 24.13 -6.79
CA SER A 545 -38.73 22.97 -7.57
C SER A 545 -37.83 22.63 -8.77
N LYS A 546 -37.00 23.58 -9.25
CA LYS A 546 -36.06 23.40 -10.37
C LYS A 546 -34.67 22.95 -9.91
N ALA A 547 -34.36 22.99 -8.62
CA ALA A 547 -33.04 22.69 -8.08
C ALA A 547 -32.51 21.32 -8.53
N GLY A 548 -33.38 20.29 -8.49
CA GLY A 548 -33.01 18.95 -8.94
C GLY A 548 -32.64 18.88 -10.41
N ILE A 549 -33.32 19.65 -11.28
CA ILE A 549 -33.04 19.70 -12.73
C ILE A 549 -31.69 20.38 -12.96
N ALA A 550 -31.45 21.54 -12.37
CA ALA A 550 -30.19 22.26 -12.50
C ALA A 550 -28.99 21.42 -12.06
N THR A 551 -29.16 20.66 -10.97
CA THR A 551 -28.11 19.75 -10.50
C THR A 551 -27.82 18.61 -11.49
N MET A 552 -28.86 17.95 -12.02
CA MET A 552 -28.69 16.88 -13.02
C MET A 552 -28.08 17.38 -14.32
N GLU A 553 -28.46 18.54 -14.80
CA GLU A 553 -27.89 19.19 -16.00
C GLU A 553 -26.42 19.52 -15.80
N THR A 554 -26.04 19.97 -14.59
CA THR A 554 -24.66 20.25 -14.24
C THR A 554 -23.83 18.96 -14.19
N VAL A 555 -24.35 17.87 -13.57
CA VAL A 555 -23.72 16.54 -13.58
C VAL A 555 -23.43 16.11 -15.02
N ARG A 556 -24.45 16.22 -15.91
CA ARG A 556 -24.31 15.81 -17.31
C ARG A 556 -23.26 16.66 -18.05
N ALA A 557 -23.29 17.95 -17.89
CA ALA A 557 -22.34 18.85 -18.57
C ALA A 557 -20.89 18.62 -18.11
N ILE A 558 -20.66 18.39 -16.81
CA ILE A 558 -19.33 18.04 -16.29
C ILE A 558 -18.87 16.68 -16.80
N HIS A 559 -19.76 15.69 -16.82
CA HIS A 559 -19.45 14.36 -17.37
C HIS A 559 -19.08 14.42 -18.86
N GLU A 560 -19.83 15.16 -19.68
CA GLU A 560 -19.57 15.36 -21.12
C GLU A 560 -18.25 16.07 -21.37
N MET A 561 -17.83 16.96 -20.48
CA MET A 561 -16.50 17.56 -20.50
C MET A 561 -15.37 16.59 -20.05
N GLY A 562 -15.70 15.35 -19.68
CA GLY A 562 -14.78 14.39 -19.12
C GLY A 562 -14.34 14.70 -17.69
N GLY A 563 -15.14 15.39 -16.92
CA GLY A 563 -14.95 15.62 -15.49
C GLY A 563 -15.61 14.53 -14.63
N LEU A 564 -15.20 14.46 -13.37
CA LEU A 564 -15.81 13.60 -12.33
C LEU A 564 -16.80 14.42 -11.53
N THR A 565 -17.87 13.77 -11.02
CA THR A 565 -18.88 14.44 -10.18
C THR A 565 -19.19 13.64 -8.92
N SER A 566 -19.34 14.34 -7.79
CA SER A 566 -19.83 13.82 -6.51
C SER A 566 -21.00 14.65 -6.03
N LEU A 567 -21.91 14.07 -5.24
CA LEU A 567 -23.06 14.79 -4.68
C LEU A 567 -23.36 14.36 -3.26
N GLY A 568 -23.63 15.33 -2.40
CA GLY A 568 -24.37 15.12 -1.15
C GLY A 568 -25.85 14.86 -1.46
N ILE A 569 -26.16 13.61 -1.85
CA ILE A 569 -27.45 13.28 -2.49
C ILE A 569 -28.66 13.49 -1.59
N SER A 570 -28.50 13.33 -0.27
CA SER A 570 -29.55 13.42 0.73
C SER A 570 -30.16 14.83 0.88
N ASN A 571 -29.49 15.87 0.36
CA ASN A 571 -29.91 17.25 0.47
C ASN A 571 -31.17 17.54 -0.37
N VAL A 572 -31.37 16.90 -1.51
CA VAL A 572 -32.45 17.12 -2.45
C VAL A 572 -33.83 16.99 -1.80
N SER A 573 -33.98 16.05 -0.87
CA SER A 573 -35.25 15.70 -0.21
C SER A 573 -35.46 16.40 1.12
N PHE A 574 -34.60 17.37 1.50
CA PHE A 574 -34.72 18.05 2.78
C PHE A 574 -36.08 18.72 2.94
N GLY A 575 -36.73 18.52 4.11
CA GLY A 575 -38.04 19.07 4.40
C GLY A 575 -39.25 18.28 3.85
N LEU A 576 -39.00 17.21 3.06
CA LEU A 576 -40.10 16.39 2.51
C LEU A 576 -40.41 15.17 3.40
N PRO A 577 -41.67 14.67 3.40
CA PRO A 577 -41.97 13.36 3.99
C PRO A 577 -41.43 12.22 3.08
N LEU A 578 -41.24 11.04 3.63
CA LEU A 578 -40.75 9.83 2.90
C LEU A 578 -39.52 10.10 2.03
N ARG A 579 -38.56 10.80 2.62
CA ARG A 579 -37.35 11.32 1.96
C ARG A 579 -36.59 10.27 1.18
N GLU A 580 -36.56 9.04 1.67
CA GLU A 580 -35.82 7.91 1.08
C GLU A 580 -36.23 7.66 -0.38
N PHE A 581 -37.49 7.72 -0.73
CA PHE A 581 -37.97 7.49 -2.10
C PHE A 581 -37.55 8.62 -3.04
N VAL A 582 -37.66 9.87 -2.59
CA VAL A 582 -37.24 11.04 -3.37
C VAL A 582 -35.73 11.00 -3.58
N THR A 583 -34.96 10.70 -2.52
CA THR A 583 -33.50 10.64 -2.59
C THR A 583 -33.03 9.50 -3.51
N ALA A 584 -33.61 8.30 -3.40
CA ALA A 584 -33.26 7.15 -4.24
C ALA A 584 -33.59 7.39 -5.72
N SER A 585 -34.76 8.01 -6.00
CA SER A 585 -35.16 8.39 -7.36
C SER A 585 -34.21 9.43 -7.96
N PHE A 586 -33.87 10.48 -7.21
CA PHE A 586 -32.92 11.50 -7.63
C PHE A 586 -31.52 10.92 -7.86
N PHE A 587 -31.07 10.02 -6.97
CA PHE A 587 -29.79 9.31 -7.13
C PHE A 587 -29.74 8.53 -8.44
N THR A 588 -30.79 7.79 -8.78
CA THR A 588 -30.88 7.05 -10.04
C THR A 588 -30.80 7.99 -11.24
N LEU A 589 -31.49 9.12 -11.21
CA LEU A 589 -31.45 10.12 -12.29
C LEU A 589 -30.07 10.74 -12.44
N CYS A 590 -29.39 11.07 -11.34
CA CYS A 590 -28.03 11.61 -11.34
C CYS A 590 -27.01 10.58 -11.85
N MET A 591 -27.12 9.29 -11.48
CA MET A 591 -26.30 8.23 -12.04
C MET A 591 -26.50 8.11 -13.55
N GLY A 592 -27.75 8.21 -14.04
CA GLY A 592 -28.07 8.28 -15.46
C GLY A 592 -27.52 9.51 -16.19
N ALA A 593 -27.29 10.61 -15.47
CA ALA A 593 -26.62 11.80 -15.98
C ALA A 593 -25.07 11.70 -15.98
N GLY A 594 -24.47 10.66 -15.37
CA GLY A 594 -23.04 10.44 -15.34
C GLY A 594 -22.38 10.72 -13.98
N LEU A 595 -23.14 10.69 -12.88
CA LEU A 595 -22.60 10.85 -11.52
C LEU A 595 -21.53 9.79 -11.20
N SER A 596 -20.37 10.24 -10.72
CA SER A 596 -19.23 9.37 -10.40
C SER A 596 -19.21 8.88 -8.96
N ALA A 597 -19.78 9.66 -8.02
CA ALA A 597 -19.86 9.31 -6.60
C ALA A 597 -21.05 9.97 -5.90
N ALA A 598 -21.52 9.37 -4.81
CA ALA A 598 -22.57 9.91 -3.96
C ALA A 598 -22.20 9.83 -2.49
N ILE A 599 -22.25 10.96 -1.79
CA ILE A 599 -22.16 11.03 -0.33
C ILE A 599 -23.56 10.74 0.20
N MET A 600 -23.71 9.63 0.90
CA MET A 600 -24.99 9.09 1.32
C MET A 600 -24.90 8.20 2.55
N ASN A 601 -26.03 7.92 3.15
CA ASN A 601 -26.13 6.91 4.20
C ASN A 601 -26.32 5.49 3.60
N PRO A 602 -25.32 4.61 3.61
CA PRO A 602 -25.42 3.27 3.02
C PRO A 602 -26.35 2.32 3.80
N LEU A 603 -26.73 2.67 5.03
CA LEU A 603 -27.73 1.92 5.81
C LEU A 603 -29.18 2.14 5.34
N GLN A 604 -29.40 3.07 4.42
CA GLN A 604 -30.71 3.26 3.81
C GLN A 604 -30.93 2.30 2.65
N GLY A 605 -31.73 1.27 2.86
CA GLY A 605 -31.97 0.18 1.91
C GLY A 605 -32.41 0.65 0.52
N GLU A 606 -33.24 1.69 0.42
CA GLU A 606 -33.70 2.23 -0.87
C GLU A 606 -32.57 2.83 -1.71
N MET A 607 -31.56 3.40 -1.07
CA MET A 607 -30.38 3.91 -1.76
C MET A 607 -29.53 2.77 -2.36
N ILE A 608 -29.31 1.70 -1.60
CA ILE A 608 -28.58 0.52 -2.06
C ILE A 608 -29.34 -0.19 -3.18
N LYS A 609 -30.69 -0.30 -3.08
CA LYS A 609 -31.55 -0.84 -4.14
C LYS A 609 -31.37 -0.05 -5.43
N ALA A 610 -31.46 1.28 -5.36
CA ALA A 610 -31.28 2.16 -6.51
C ALA A 610 -29.92 1.96 -7.18
N TRP A 611 -28.85 1.88 -6.38
CA TRP A 611 -27.48 1.66 -6.86
C TRP A 611 -27.28 0.29 -7.51
N LYS A 612 -27.78 -0.80 -6.88
CA LYS A 612 -27.72 -2.16 -7.42
C LYS A 612 -28.47 -2.27 -8.73
N CYS A 613 -29.71 -1.77 -8.79
CA CYS A 613 -30.52 -1.77 -10.00
C CYS A 613 -29.89 -0.96 -11.14
N TYR A 614 -29.32 0.22 -10.83
CA TYR A 614 -28.63 1.03 -11.82
C TYR A 614 -27.40 0.32 -12.40
N ASN A 615 -26.56 -0.29 -11.56
CA ASN A 615 -25.38 -1.01 -12.02
C ASN A 615 -25.75 -2.21 -12.91
N LEU A 616 -26.78 -2.94 -12.55
CA LEU A 616 -27.34 -4.02 -13.36
C LEU A 616 -27.80 -3.51 -14.74
N LEU A 617 -28.67 -2.48 -14.75
CA LEU A 617 -29.29 -1.96 -15.97
C LEU A 617 -28.31 -1.21 -16.88
N SER A 618 -27.21 -0.68 -16.32
CA SER A 618 -26.15 0.02 -17.06
C SER A 618 -25.02 -0.89 -17.53
N GLY A 619 -25.14 -2.22 -17.34
CA GLY A 619 -24.15 -3.20 -17.74
C GLY A 619 -22.83 -3.18 -16.93
N ARG A 620 -22.87 -2.59 -15.71
CA ARG A 620 -21.74 -2.54 -14.77
C ARG A 620 -21.71 -3.73 -13.79
N ASP A 621 -22.75 -4.56 -13.80
CA ASP A 621 -22.85 -5.82 -13.07
C ASP A 621 -22.78 -6.97 -14.06
N GLU A 622 -21.59 -7.49 -14.27
CA GLU A 622 -21.32 -8.53 -15.24
C GLU A 622 -22.02 -9.84 -14.83
N ASN A 623 -22.81 -10.42 -15.75
CA ASN A 623 -23.62 -11.62 -15.51
C ASN A 623 -24.64 -11.50 -14.37
N CYS A 624 -25.03 -10.29 -13.95
CA CYS A 624 -26.00 -10.04 -12.88
C CYS A 624 -25.59 -10.63 -11.52
N THR A 625 -24.30 -10.96 -11.33
CA THR A 625 -23.82 -11.74 -10.16
C THR A 625 -24.09 -10.98 -8.87
N ASP A 626 -23.70 -9.72 -8.84
CA ASP A 626 -23.76 -8.87 -7.65
C ASP A 626 -25.22 -8.55 -7.22
N TYR A 627 -26.10 -8.39 -8.22
CA TYR A 627 -27.53 -8.19 -7.96
C TYR A 627 -28.20 -9.47 -7.44
N ILE A 628 -27.87 -10.64 -8.01
CA ILE A 628 -28.43 -11.93 -7.62
C ILE A 628 -28.00 -12.25 -6.19
N GLU A 629 -26.72 -12.14 -5.87
CA GLU A 629 -26.21 -12.36 -4.51
C GLU A 629 -26.89 -11.47 -3.50
N TRP A 630 -26.94 -10.17 -3.77
CA TRP A 630 -27.62 -9.21 -2.89
C TRP A 630 -29.12 -9.50 -2.73
N SER A 631 -29.83 -9.77 -3.84
CA SER A 631 -31.27 -10.01 -3.80
C SER A 631 -31.66 -11.31 -3.07
N THR A 632 -30.79 -12.33 -3.10
CA THR A 632 -31.00 -13.57 -2.36
C THR A 632 -30.90 -13.35 -0.85
N VAL A 633 -29.92 -12.58 -0.40
CA VAL A 633 -29.75 -12.23 1.01
C VAL A 633 -30.91 -11.36 1.50
N GLU A 634 -31.30 -10.35 0.73
CA GLU A 634 -32.40 -9.44 1.10
C GLU A 634 -33.76 -10.13 1.03
N GLY A 635 -33.98 -11.05 0.07
CA GLY A 635 -35.16 -11.89 -0.01
C GLY A 635 -35.36 -12.74 1.24
N THR A 636 -34.29 -13.41 1.69
CA THR A 636 -34.31 -14.21 2.92
C THR A 636 -34.62 -13.33 4.15
N ARG A 637 -34.05 -12.12 4.19
CA ARG A 637 -34.30 -11.17 5.29
C ARG A 637 -35.74 -10.70 5.34
N LEU A 638 -36.37 -10.44 4.18
CA LEU A 638 -37.79 -10.09 4.08
C LEU A 638 -38.71 -11.22 4.49
N GLU A 639 -38.42 -12.46 4.13
CA GLU A 639 -39.16 -13.65 4.55
C GLU A 639 -39.11 -13.87 6.07
N VAL A 640 -37.93 -13.69 6.70
CA VAL A 640 -37.76 -13.79 8.15
C VAL A 640 -38.53 -12.69 8.91
N LEU A 641 -38.58 -11.48 8.36
CA LEU A 641 -39.37 -10.38 8.92
C LEU A 641 -40.86 -10.59 8.73
N GLY A 642 -41.29 -11.12 7.58
CA GLY A 642 -42.69 -11.46 7.30
C GLY A 642 -43.21 -12.60 8.17
N SER A 643 -42.36 -13.56 8.55
CA SER A 643 -42.77 -14.66 9.47
C SER A 643 -42.91 -14.26 10.92
N ARG A 644 -42.41 -13.08 11.33
CA ARG A 644 -42.60 -12.54 12.71
C ARG A 644 -43.80 -11.60 12.87
N GLY A 645 -44.40 -11.15 11.75
CA GLY A 645 -45.63 -10.35 11.74
C GLY A 645 -46.76 -11.14 11.11
N GLY A 646 -47.60 -11.73 11.94
CA GLY A 646 -48.74 -12.54 11.49
C GLY A 646 -49.69 -11.80 10.57
N GLY A 647 -49.99 -12.39 9.39
CA GLY A 647 -51.15 -12.18 8.60
C GLY A 647 -50.97 -11.35 7.31
N GLY A 648 -50.99 -12.06 6.17
CA GLY A 648 -51.25 -11.50 4.87
C GLY A 648 -50.23 -11.91 3.79
N SER A 649 -50.27 -13.16 3.34
CA SER A 649 -49.56 -13.64 2.16
C SER A 649 -50.17 -13.05 0.90
N LEU A 650 -49.42 -12.23 0.17
CA LEU A 650 -49.67 -11.98 -1.25
C LEU A 650 -48.90 -13.08 -2.06
N PRO A 651 -49.53 -13.78 -2.98
CA PRO A 651 -48.89 -14.86 -3.75
C PRO A 651 -47.99 -14.26 -4.80
N LEU A 652 -46.70 -14.49 -4.67
CA LEU A 652 -45.75 -14.33 -5.78
C LEU A 652 -46.00 -15.44 -6.80
N GLY A 653 -46.39 -15.00 -8.02
CA GLY A 653 -46.68 -15.90 -9.13
C GLY A 653 -45.50 -16.75 -9.51
N SER A 654 -45.76 -18.06 -9.58
CA SER A 654 -44.91 -19.09 -10.09
C SER A 654 -44.50 -18.81 -11.54
N ALA A 655 -43.23 -18.53 -11.77
CA ALA A 655 -42.68 -18.63 -13.12
C ALA A 655 -42.27 -20.09 -13.36
N ALA A 656 -43.09 -20.78 -14.13
CA ALA A 656 -42.84 -22.13 -14.59
C ALA A 656 -41.96 -22.13 -15.84
N ASN A 657 -40.99 -23.02 -15.86
CA ASN A 657 -40.41 -23.75 -17.00
C ASN A 657 -39.90 -22.99 -18.23
N ALA A 658 -38.60 -22.83 -18.31
CA ALA A 658 -37.93 -22.90 -19.57
C ALA A 658 -36.75 -23.89 -19.44
N SER A 659 -36.87 -24.99 -20.14
CA SER A 659 -35.90 -26.08 -20.29
C SER A 659 -34.64 -25.59 -21.00
N SER A 660 -33.50 -25.80 -20.39
CA SER A 660 -32.18 -25.61 -20.98
C SER A 660 -31.59 -26.96 -21.46
N PRO A 661 -30.75 -26.95 -22.51
CA PRO A 661 -29.90 -28.07 -22.79
C PRO A 661 -28.57 -27.98 -22.06
N THR A 662 -28.17 -29.03 -21.41
CA THR A 662 -26.86 -29.29 -20.84
C THR A 662 -25.75 -29.35 -21.89
N PRO A 663 -24.57 -28.89 -21.58
CA PRO A 663 -23.32 -29.58 -21.90
C PRO A 663 -22.54 -30.04 -20.68
N SER A 664 -22.06 -31.25 -20.82
CA SER A 664 -21.26 -32.02 -19.90
C SER A 664 -19.79 -31.55 -19.87
N ASN A 665 -19.17 -31.77 -18.71
CA ASN A 665 -17.77 -32.04 -18.42
C ASN A 665 -16.85 -30.91 -17.97
N GLY A 666 -16.28 -31.15 -16.79
CA GLY A 666 -15.03 -30.58 -16.31
C GLY A 666 -15.10 -30.09 -14.87
N GLY A 667 -14.91 -30.99 -13.91
CA GLY A 667 -15.04 -30.69 -12.47
C GLY A 667 -13.99 -29.72 -11.94
N SER A 668 -14.51 -28.82 -11.16
CA SER A 668 -13.88 -28.32 -9.95
C SER A 668 -15.03 -27.84 -9.07
N THR A 669 -15.19 -28.52 -7.96
CA THR A 669 -16.21 -28.23 -6.94
C THR A 669 -15.95 -26.85 -6.35
N PRO A 670 -16.98 -25.98 -6.30
CA PRO A 670 -16.91 -24.81 -5.43
C PRO A 670 -17.02 -25.28 -3.99
N VAL A 671 -16.05 -24.91 -3.17
CA VAL A 671 -16.13 -25.06 -1.73
C VAL A 671 -17.19 -24.06 -1.26
N THR A 672 -18.36 -24.58 -0.90
CA THR A 672 -19.38 -23.85 -0.15
C THR A 672 -18.80 -23.37 1.18
N PRO A 673 -19.03 -22.10 1.60
CA PRO A 673 -18.70 -21.68 2.96
C PRO A 673 -19.55 -22.51 3.95
N PRO A 674 -18.99 -22.95 5.07
CA PRO A 674 -19.81 -23.61 6.08
C PRO A 674 -20.79 -22.60 6.68
N GLU A 675 -22.07 -22.88 6.52
CA GLU A 675 -23.11 -22.27 7.32
C GLU A 675 -22.87 -22.62 8.79
N ASN A 676 -22.45 -21.61 9.55
CA ASN A 676 -22.69 -21.56 10.99
C ASN A 676 -22.81 -20.08 11.42
N SER A 677 -23.96 -19.50 11.16
CA SER A 677 -24.41 -18.27 11.80
C SER A 677 -24.99 -18.60 13.20
N GLY A 678 -24.15 -19.13 14.07
CA GLY A 678 -24.33 -18.95 15.50
C GLY A 678 -23.95 -17.49 15.79
N SER A 679 -24.81 -16.73 16.48
CA SER A 679 -24.55 -15.35 16.87
C SER A 679 -23.18 -15.29 17.56
N GLN A 680 -22.20 -14.69 16.88
CA GLN A 680 -20.87 -14.43 17.46
C GLN A 680 -21.07 -13.59 18.72
N SER A 681 -20.41 -13.92 19.80
CA SER A 681 -20.54 -13.16 21.05
C SER A 681 -19.96 -11.74 20.85
N ALA A 682 -20.44 -10.78 21.64
CA ALA A 682 -19.93 -9.42 21.65
C ALA A 682 -18.40 -9.38 21.81
N LEU A 683 -17.83 -10.30 22.60
CA LEU A 683 -16.39 -10.42 22.78
C LEU A 683 -15.69 -10.93 21.52
N SER A 684 -16.19 -11.99 20.87
CA SER A 684 -15.61 -12.49 19.61
C SER A 684 -15.64 -11.41 18.53
N ASN A 685 -16.74 -10.68 18.40
CA ASN A 685 -16.85 -9.57 17.44
C ASN A 685 -15.85 -8.46 17.76
N ALA A 686 -15.71 -8.05 19.02
CA ALA A 686 -14.74 -7.04 19.41
C ALA A 686 -13.29 -7.45 19.07
N ILE A 687 -12.96 -8.73 19.20
CA ILE A 687 -11.63 -9.27 18.82
C ILE A 687 -11.46 -9.24 17.30
N ILE A 688 -12.42 -9.76 16.54
CA ILE A 688 -12.36 -9.83 15.08
C ILE A 688 -12.13 -8.46 14.47
N HIS A 689 -12.72 -7.43 15.07
CA HIS A 689 -12.62 -6.04 14.59
C HIS A 689 -11.52 -5.23 15.29
N GLY A 690 -10.74 -5.83 16.18
CA GLY A 690 -9.64 -5.16 16.85
C GLY A 690 -10.05 -4.08 17.88
N LEU A 691 -11.27 -4.16 18.41
CA LEU A 691 -11.85 -3.17 19.32
C LEU A 691 -11.42 -3.42 20.76
N LYS A 692 -10.28 -2.88 21.15
CA LYS A 692 -9.62 -3.11 22.44
C LYS A 692 -10.50 -2.81 23.67
N THR A 693 -11.15 -1.65 23.66
CA THR A 693 -12.02 -1.20 24.77
C THR A 693 -13.28 -2.05 24.90
N ASP A 694 -13.89 -2.42 23.76
CA ASP A 694 -15.11 -3.23 23.74
C ASP A 694 -14.82 -4.68 24.13
N ALA A 695 -13.65 -5.23 23.73
CA ALA A 695 -13.18 -6.52 24.17
C ALA A 695 -13.02 -6.58 25.71
N ALA A 696 -12.39 -5.55 26.31
CA ALA A 696 -12.29 -5.45 27.76
C ALA A 696 -13.65 -5.34 28.43
N ALA A 697 -14.54 -4.49 27.91
CA ALA A 697 -15.88 -4.30 28.47
C ALA A 697 -16.74 -5.58 28.39
N ALA A 698 -16.76 -6.23 27.21
CA ALA A 698 -17.49 -7.48 26.99
C ALA A 698 -16.93 -8.60 27.89
N THR A 699 -15.63 -8.65 28.09
CA THR A 699 -15.00 -9.62 29.00
C THR A 699 -15.43 -9.39 30.44
N ARG A 700 -15.46 -8.14 30.92
CA ARG A 700 -15.92 -7.81 32.28
C ARG A 700 -17.37 -8.20 32.51
N GLU A 701 -18.24 -8.03 31.50
CA GLU A 701 -19.64 -8.47 31.60
C GLU A 701 -19.74 -10.00 31.64
N LEU A 702 -19.02 -10.71 30.78
CA LEU A 702 -19.01 -12.18 30.76
C LEU A 702 -18.46 -12.78 32.06
N LEU A 703 -17.44 -12.18 32.67
CA LEU A 703 -16.87 -12.62 33.95
C LEU A 703 -17.84 -12.57 35.13
N LYS A 704 -18.96 -11.85 35.02
CA LYS A 704 -20.03 -11.83 36.06
C LYS A 704 -20.84 -13.13 36.08
N THR A 705 -20.95 -13.82 34.96
CA THR A 705 -21.86 -14.95 34.77
C THR A 705 -21.19 -16.22 34.24
N THR A 706 -19.98 -16.10 33.68
CA THR A 706 -19.32 -17.17 32.95
C THR A 706 -17.92 -17.41 33.52
N GLU A 707 -17.51 -18.68 33.58
CA GLU A 707 -16.19 -19.06 34.08
C GLU A 707 -15.08 -18.60 33.12
N SER A 708 -13.95 -18.14 33.62
CA SER A 708 -12.83 -17.58 32.86
C SER A 708 -12.36 -18.52 31.75
N LEU A 709 -12.25 -19.82 31.99
CA LEU A 709 -11.84 -20.80 30.98
C LEU A 709 -12.88 -20.96 29.87
N THR A 710 -14.15 -20.85 30.16
CA THR A 710 -15.24 -20.87 29.16
C THR A 710 -15.17 -19.63 28.27
N ILE A 711 -14.93 -18.46 28.85
CA ILE A 711 -14.74 -17.21 28.09
C ILE A 711 -13.57 -17.33 27.12
N ILE A 712 -12.44 -17.89 27.54
CA ILE A 712 -11.28 -18.12 26.69
C ILE A 712 -11.62 -19.08 25.55
N ASN A 713 -12.19 -20.24 25.86
CA ASN A 713 -12.40 -21.31 24.88
C ASN A 713 -13.56 -21.04 23.92
N GLU A 714 -14.63 -20.39 24.35
CA GLU A 714 -15.85 -20.20 23.55
C GLU A 714 -15.95 -18.86 22.87
N HIS A 715 -15.17 -17.84 23.31
CA HIS A 715 -15.26 -16.48 22.78
C HIS A 715 -13.92 -15.93 22.29
N LEU A 716 -12.83 -16.04 23.07
CA LEU A 716 -11.53 -15.49 22.71
C LEU A 716 -10.85 -16.30 21.61
N ILE A 717 -10.65 -17.61 21.82
CA ILE A 717 -9.98 -18.48 20.85
C ILE A 717 -10.72 -18.51 19.51
N PRO A 718 -12.07 -18.68 19.43
CA PRO A 718 -12.78 -18.65 18.16
C PRO A 718 -12.65 -17.30 17.41
N GLY A 719 -12.61 -16.17 18.14
CA GLY A 719 -12.37 -14.85 17.54
C GLY A 719 -10.99 -14.74 16.91
N LEU A 720 -9.95 -15.17 17.63
CA LEU A 720 -8.57 -15.19 17.14
C LEU A 720 -8.38 -16.18 15.98
N ASP A 721 -8.98 -17.37 16.05
CA ASP A 721 -8.92 -18.37 14.99
C ASP A 721 -9.60 -17.87 13.70
N TYR A 722 -10.70 -17.14 13.83
CA TYR A 722 -11.37 -16.51 12.68
C TYR A 722 -10.45 -15.50 12.02
N VAL A 723 -9.83 -14.63 12.80
CA VAL A 723 -8.87 -13.63 12.31
C VAL A 723 -7.64 -14.31 11.67
N GLY A 724 -7.08 -15.32 12.32
CA GLY A 724 -5.95 -16.10 11.80
C GLY A 724 -6.25 -16.75 10.44
N LYS A 725 -7.43 -17.40 10.31
CA LYS A 725 -7.87 -18.00 9.04
C LYS A 725 -8.04 -16.97 7.93
N ARG A 726 -8.61 -15.80 8.22
CA ARG A 726 -8.77 -14.72 7.24
C ARG A 726 -7.43 -14.08 6.85
N PHE A 727 -6.49 -14.03 7.76
CA PHE A 727 -5.12 -13.62 7.46
C PHE A 727 -4.43 -14.65 6.55
N GLU A 728 -4.55 -15.96 6.82
CA GLU A 728 -4.06 -17.03 5.94
C GLU A 728 -4.70 -17.00 4.56
N GLN A 729 -6.02 -16.76 4.50
CA GLN A 729 -6.78 -16.58 3.25
C GLN A 729 -6.51 -15.24 2.55
N LYS A 730 -5.65 -14.38 3.15
CA LYS A 730 -5.28 -13.06 2.63
C LYS A 730 -6.48 -12.11 2.42
N THR A 731 -7.55 -12.33 3.15
CA THR A 731 -8.73 -11.46 3.23
C THR A 731 -8.65 -10.48 4.39
N MET A 732 -7.64 -10.62 5.25
CA MET A 732 -7.29 -9.72 6.34
C MET A 732 -5.77 -9.49 6.33
N TYR A 733 -5.32 -8.31 6.74
CA TYR A 733 -3.92 -7.88 6.64
C TYR A 733 -3.27 -7.74 8.01
N LEU A 734 -1.93 -7.62 8.02
CA LEU A 734 -1.13 -7.57 9.23
C LEU A 734 -1.59 -6.52 10.24
N PRO A 735 -1.92 -5.27 9.89
CA PRO A 735 -2.44 -4.30 10.85
C PRO A 735 -3.69 -4.78 11.57
N GLN A 736 -4.64 -5.36 10.84
CA GLN A 736 -5.88 -5.90 11.40
C GLN A 736 -5.64 -7.10 12.31
N LEU A 737 -4.70 -8.00 11.94
CA LEU A 737 -4.27 -9.11 12.79
C LEU A 737 -3.69 -8.62 14.12
N LEU A 738 -2.83 -7.59 14.07
CA LEU A 738 -2.21 -7.00 15.26
C LEU A 738 -3.24 -6.28 16.15
N MET A 739 -4.20 -5.58 15.56
CA MET A 739 -5.29 -4.95 16.31
C MET A 739 -6.19 -5.97 16.99
N ALA A 740 -6.52 -7.06 16.31
CA ALA A 740 -7.25 -8.17 16.91
C ALA A 740 -6.47 -8.83 18.07
N ALA A 741 -5.16 -8.98 17.90
CA ALA A 741 -4.27 -9.48 18.95
C ALA A 741 -4.23 -8.53 20.18
N GLU A 742 -4.18 -7.21 19.97
CA GLU A 742 -4.23 -6.23 21.06
C GLU A 742 -5.60 -6.21 21.77
N ALA A 743 -6.71 -6.38 21.03
CA ALA A 743 -8.03 -6.51 21.61
C ALA A 743 -8.14 -7.78 22.49
N ALA A 744 -7.62 -8.91 22.01
CA ALA A 744 -7.55 -10.14 22.78
C ALA A 744 -6.66 -9.99 24.01
N LYS A 745 -5.52 -9.33 23.91
CA LYS A 745 -4.63 -9.02 25.04
C LYS A 745 -5.33 -8.19 26.13
N SER A 746 -6.16 -7.23 25.72
CA SER A 746 -6.95 -6.44 26.66
C SER A 746 -7.99 -7.32 27.40
N ALA A 747 -8.65 -8.23 26.67
CA ALA A 747 -9.58 -9.19 27.25
C ALA A 747 -8.88 -10.17 28.22
N PHE A 748 -7.73 -10.71 27.86
CA PHE A 748 -6.90 -11.53 28.76
C PHE A 748 -6.44 -10.76 29.99
N GLY A 749 -6.16 -9.49 29.86
CA GLY A 749 -5.83 -8.59 30.99
C GLY A 749 -6.95 -8.56 32.04
N GLU A 750 -8.19 -8.38 31.62
CA GLU A 750 -9.38 -8.39 32.49
C GLU A 750 -9.59 -9.75 33.16
N ILE A 751 -9.41 -10.83 32.41
CA ILE A 751 -9.49 -12.19 32.96
C ILE A 751 -8.42 -12.42 34.02
N ARG A 752 -7.18 -12.01 33.75
CA ARG A 752 -6.04 -12.14 34.70
C ARG A 752 -6.31 -11.34 35.96
N GLU A 753 -6.74 -10.08 35.84
CA GLU A 753 -7.07 -9.24 36.99
C GLU A 753 -8.19 -9.84 37.85
N TYR A 754 -9.22 -10.40 37.21
CA TYR A 754 -10.31 -11.09 37.88
C TYR A 754 -9.83 -12.37 38.59
N MET A 755 -8.95 -13.16 37.95
CA MET A 755 -8.38 -14.38 38.55
C MET A 755 -7.44 -14.06 39.72
N GLU A 756 -6.64 -13.00 39.64
CA GLU A 756 -5.79 -12.53 40.73
C GLU A 756 -6.61 -12.08 41.93
N LYS A 757 -7.70 -11.32 41.70
CA LYS A 757 -8.64 -10.89 42.76
C LYS A 757 -9.39 -12.08 43.37
N SER A 758 -9.67 -13.12 42.61
CA SER A 758 -10.36 -14.33 43.07
C SER A 758 -9.46 -15.43 43.67
N GLY A 759 -8.12 -15.18 43.73
CA GLY A 759 -7.14 -16.10 44.31
C GLY A 759 -6.80 -17.31 43.44
N LYS A 760 -7.23 -17.34 42.18
CA LYS A 760 -6.96 -18.43 41.22
C LYS A 760 -5.89 -17.98 40.21
N LYS A 761 -4.60 -18.17 40.50
CA LYS A 761 -3.50 -17.93 39.54
C LYS A 761 -3.46 -19.10 38.53
N GLY A 762 -3.66 -18.83 37.25
CA GLY A 762 -3.23 -19.68 36.15
C GLY A 762 -1.73 -19.50 35.88
N ALA A 763 -0.96 -20.56 35.72
CA ALA A 763 0.41 -20.51 35.23
C ALA A 763 0.38 -20.30 33.69
N PRO A 764 1.34 -19.53 33.10
CA PRO A 764 1.44 -19.45 31.64
C PRO A 764 1.60 -20.86 31.02
N LYS A 765 1.12 -21.04 29.79
CA LYS A 765 1.15 -22.33 29.08
C LYS A 765 2.56 -22.89 28.94
N GLY A 766 3.55 -22.01 28.78
CA GLY A 766 4.96 -22.35 28.65
C GLY A 766 5.81 -21.11 28.45
N LYS A 767 7.13 -21.32 28.51
CA LYS A 767 8.13 -20.28 28.24
C LYS A 767 8.75 -20.50 26.86
N ILE A 768 8.89 -19.44 26.08
CA ILE A 768 9.44 -19.43 24.71
C ILE A 768 10.50 -18.36 24.62
N ILE A 769 11.67 -18.67 24.11
CA ILE A 769 12.69 -17.69 23.75
C ILE A 769 12.50 -17.29 22.29
N ILE A 770 12.64 -15.99 22.01
CA ILE A 770 12.73 -15.48 20.63
C ILE A 770 13.95 -14.56 20.50
N ALA A 771 14.62 -14.64 19.35
CA ALA A 771 15.77 -13.80 19.06
C ALA A 771 15.92 -13.55 17.55
N THR A 772 16.40 -12.37 17.18
CA THR A 772 16.96 -12.13 15.86
C THR A 772 18.46 -12.45 15.92
N VAL A 773 18.93 -13.30 15.01
CA VAL A 773 20.28 -13.89 15.07
C VAL A 773 21.38 -12.86 14.89
N LYS A 774 22.60 -13.21 15.30
CA LYS A 774 23.79 -12.36 15.22
C LYS A 774 24.01 -11.81 13.80
N GLY A 775 24.29 -10.52 13.72
CA GLY A 775 24.50 -9.78 12.48
C GLY A 775 23.22 -9.28 11.83
N ASP A 776 22.03 -9.71 12.32
CA ASP A 776 20.74 -9.24 11.81
C ASP A 776 20.08 -8.25 12.79
N ILE A 777 19.73 -7.09 12.26
CA ILE A 777 19.11 -6.01 13.04
C ILE A 777 17.60 -5.90 12.78
N HIS A 778 17.06 -6.73 11.87
CA HIS A 778 15.66 -6.69 11.48
C HIS A 778 14.83 -7.56 12.42
N ASP A 779 14.12 -6.93 13.33
CA ASP A 779 13.36 -7.61 14.38
C ASP A 779 11.83 -7.59 14.18
N ILE A 780 11.38 -7.10 13.04
CA ILE A 780 9.95 -6.93 12.70
C ILE A 780 9.20 -8.26 12.77
N GLY A 781 9.66 -9.26 12.03
CA GLY A 781 9.03 -10.59 12.01
C GLY A 781 9.01 -11.24 13.40
N LYS A 782 10.11 -11.11 14.14
CA LYS A 782 10.23 -11.60 15.51
C LYS A 782 9.20 -10.93 16.45
N ASN A 783 9.04 -9.61 16.34
CA ASN A 783 8.13 -8.85 17.21
C ASN A 783 6.66 -9.20 16.94
N ILE A 784 6.30 -9.53 15.69
CA ILE A 784 4.98 -10.03 15.35
C ILE A 784 4.72 -11.38 16.03
N VAL A 785 5.65 -12.31 15.92
CA VAL A 785 5.58 -13.63 16.56
C VAL A 785 5.48 -13.49 18.07
N LYS A 786 6.25 -12.57 18.68
CA LYS A 786 6.18 -12.24 20.09
C LYS A 786 4.78 -11.88 20.54
N VAL A 787 4.20 -10.85 19.89
CA VAL A 787 2.86 -10.34 20.23
C VAL A 787 1.81 -11.45 20.14
N LEU A 788 1.87 -12.27 19.10
CA LEU A 788 0.95 -13.38 18.95
C LEU A 788 1.13 -14.45 20.03
N LEU A 789 2.36 -14.88 20.32
CA LEU A 789 2.62 -15.88 21.38
C LEU A 789 2.18 -15.38 22.76
N GLU A 790 2.44 -14.12 23.09
CA GLU A 790 1.97 -13.49 24.32
C GLU A 790 0.44 -13.48 24.43
N ASN A 791 -0.27 -13.31 23.29
CA ASN A 791 -1.74 -13.33 23.22
C ASN A 791 -2.33 -14.73 23.40
N TYR A 792 -1.56 -15.77 23.08
CA TYR A 792 -1.95 -17.17 23.33
C TYR A 792 -1.50 -17.70 24.70
N ASP A 793 -1.15 -16.78 25.62
CA ASP A 793 -0.78 -17.02 27.02
C ASP A 793 0.55 -17.76 27.20
N PHE A 794 1.54 -17.50 26.34
CA PHE A 794 2.92 -17.92 26.53
C PHE A 794 3.75 -16.80 27.19
N GLU A 795 4.67 -17.20 28.07
CA GLU A 795 5.71 -16.28 28.58
C GLU A 795 6.84 -16.18 27.55
N VAL A 796 6.97 -15.03 26.88
CA VAL A 796 7.98 -14.83 25.84
C VAL A 796 9.18 -14.09 26.39
N ILE A 797 10.35 -14.73 26.31
CA ILE A 797 11.66 -14.19 26.64
C ILE A 797 12.27 -13.66 25.33
N ASP A 798 12.14 -12.35 25.12
CA ASP A 798 12.68 -11.68 23.94
C ASP A 798 14.12 -11.24 24.20
N LEU A 799 15.07 -11.87 23.53
CA LEU A 799 16.50 -11.54 23.64
C LEU A 799 16.92 -10.36 22.76
N GLY A 800 15.99 -9.84 21.93
CA GLY A 800 16.26 -8.70 21.05
C GLY A 800 16.83 -9.09 19.68
N LYS A 801 17.68 -8.25 19.14
CA LYS A 801 18.30 -8.38 17.83
C LYS A 801 19.81 -8.43 17.92
N ASP A 802 20.48 -8.94 16.86
CA ASP A 802 21.93 -9.13 16.81
C ASP A 802 22.43 -10.00 17.98
N VAL A 803 21.70 -11.08 18.26
CA VAL A 803 21.93 -11.93 19.44
C VAL A 803 22.96 -12.99 19.14
N PRO A 804 24.13 -13.01 19.86
CA PRO A 804 25.14 -14.08 19.72
C PRO A 804 24.58 -15.44 20.09
N PRO A 805 25.05 -16.55 19.42
CA PRO A 805 24.61 -17.92 19.71
C PRO A 805 24.73 -18.32 21.18
N GLU A 806 25.80 -17.89 21.84
CA GLU A 806 26.08 -18.21 23.24
C GLU A 806 25.04 -17.62 24.17
N VAL A 807 24.54 -16.42 23.88
CA VAL A 807 23.53 -15.71 24.69
C VAL A 807 22.19 -16.46 24.62
N VAL A 808 21.83 -16.97 23.44
CA VAL A 808 20.60 -17.75 23.23
C VAL A 808 20.67 -19.05 24.05
N VAL A 809 21.81 -19.75 23.98
CA VAL A 809 22.03 -20.98 24.69
C VAL A 809 22.04 -20.78 26.20
N GLU A 810 22.67 -19.72 26.70
CA GLU A 810 22.69 -19.38 28.10
C GLU A 810 21.30 -19.09 28.66
N ALA A 811 20.50 -18.31 27.90
CA ALA A 811 19.12 -18.05 28.25
C ALA A 811 18.27 -19.33 28.25
N CYS A 812 18.47 -20.20 27.25
CA CYS A 812 17.77 -21.49 27.17
C CYS A 812 18.08 -22.41 28.37
N LYS A 813 19.35 -22.48 28.78
CA LYS A 813 19.75 -23.26 29.97
C LYS A 813 19.22 -22.67 31.26
N LYS A 814 19.30 -21.35 31.44
CA LYS A 814 18.90 -20.65 32.64
C LYS A 814 17.43 -20.90 32.98
N ASP A 815 16.57 -20.80 32.01
CA ASP A 815 15.12 -20.90 32.18
C ASP A 815 14.54 -22.25 31.75
N HIS A 816 15.40 -23.20 31.34
CA HIS A 816 15.06 -24.53 30.84
C HIS A 816 13.93 -24.50 29.79
N VAL A 817 14.10 -23.67 28.79
CA VAL A 817 13.07 -23.37 27.79
C VAL A 817 12.97 -24.49 26.76
N MET A 818 11.73 -24.87 26.41
CA MET A 818 11.47 -25.95 25.47
C MET A 818 11.35 -25.53 24.02
N LEU A 819 11.17 -24.23 23.73
CA LEU A 819 11.02 -23.70 22.37
C LEU A 819 11.83 -22.43 22.20
N VAL A 820 12.69 -22.41 21.18
CA VAL A 820 13.51 -21.25 20.79
C VAL A 820 13.15 -20.85 19.37
N GLY A 821 12.61 -19.64 19.19
CA GLY A 821 12.32 -19.03 17.91
C GLY A 821 13.46 -18.13 17.43
N LEU A 822 13.97 -18.38 16.23
CA LEU A 822 15.04 -17.62 15.61
C LEU A 822 14.56 -16.94 14.33
N SER A 823 14.89 -15.65 14.16
CA SER A 823 14.50 -14.85 12.98
C SER A 823 15.72 -14.33 12.24
N ALA A 824 15.68 -14.40 10.90
CA ALA A 824 16.66 -13.78 10.02
C ALA A 824 15.96 -13.17 8.80
N LEU A 825 16.31 -11.92 8.45
CA LEU A 825 15.82 -11.24 7.25
C LEU A 825 16.87 -11.17 6.16
N MET A 826 18.16 -11.23 6.51
CA MET A 826 19.28 -11.18 5.57
C MET A 826 19.84 -12.56 5.31
N THR A 827 20.14 -12.89 4.07
CA THR A 827 20.78 -14.15 3.69
C THR A 827 22.18 -14.33 4.32
N THR A 828 22.85 -13.20 4.58
CA THR A 828 24.19 -13.18 5.22
C THR A 828 24.17 -13.60 6.68
N THR A 829 23.02 -13.60 7.33
CA THR A 829 22.86 -13.89 8.76
C THR A 829 22.34 -15.31 9.03
N VAL A 830 21.98 -16.06 7.98
CA VAL A 830 21.51 -17.45 8.12
C VAL A 830 22.62 -18.38 8.63
N ALA A 831 23.86 -18.09 8.30
CA ALA A 831 25.01 -18.84 8.85
C ALA A 831 25.08 -18.74 10.39
N ALA A 832 24.76 -17.56 10.95
CA ALA A 832 24.66 -17.36 12.40
C ALA A 832 23.44 -18.09 13.00
N MET A 833 22.35 -18.23 12.24
CA MET A 833 21.19 -19.05 12.65
C MET A 833 21.58 -20.52 12.73
N GLU A 834 22.25 -21.05 11.72
CA GLU A 834 22.76 -22.44 11.71
C GLU A 834 23.71 -22.70 12.87
N GLU A 835 24.64 -21.79 13.15
CA GLU A 835 25.55 -21.90 14.31
C GLU A 835 24.77 -21.94 15.62
N THR A 836 23.74 -21.08 15.77
CA THR A 836 22.89 -21.05 16.96
C THR A 836 22.15 -22.38 17.15
N ILE A 837 21.56 -22.94 16.08
CA ILE A 837 20.85 -24.22 16.12
C ILE A 837 21.80 -25.36 16.50
N LYS A 838 22.97 -25.46 15.88
CA LYS A 838 23.95 -26.48 16.19
C LYS A 838 24.39 -26.43 17.66
N LEU A 839 24.56 -25.22 18.19
CA LEU A 839 24.94 -25.02 19.58
C LEU A 839 23.80 -25.39 20.54
N LEU A 840 22.55 -25.00 20.20
CA LEU A 840 21.35 -25.39 20.95
C LEU A 840 21.17 -26.91 20.99
N HIS A 841 21.26 -27.61 19.88
CA HIS A 841 21.13 -29.07 19.82
C HIS A 841 22.21 -29.78 20.63
N LYS A 842 23.42 -29.23 20.67
CA LYS A 842 24.53 -29.78 21.44
C LYS A 842 24.36 -29.57 22.95
N GLU A 843 23.92 -28.36 23.36
CA GLU A 843 23.97 -27.94 24.76
C GLU A 843 22.63 -27.91 25.47
N CYS A 844 21.53 -27.84 24.68
CA CYS A 844 20.15 -27.84 25.14
C CYS A 844 19.29 -28.86 24.36
N PRO A 845 19.62 -30.17 24.38
CA PRO A 845 18.97 -31.17 23.52
C PRO A 845 17.47 -31.38 23.80
N TRP A 846 16.94 -30.77 24.86
CA TRP A 846 15.52 -30.76 25.19
C TRP A 846 14.76 -29.64 24.47
N ALA A 847 15.47 -28.63 23.98
CA ALA A 847 14.85 -27.46 23.34
C ALA A 847 14.60 -27.72 21.84
N LYS A 848 13.42 -27.36 21.37
CA LYS A 848 13.07 -27.37 19.97
C LYS A 848 13.35 -25.99 19.35
N THR A 849 13.74 -25.98 18.08
CA THR A 849 14.07 -24.77 17.34
C THR A 849 13.02 -24.48 16.28
N CYS A 850 12.49 -23.28 16.26
CA CYS A 850 11.61 -22.76 15.23
C CYS A 850 12.30 -21.62 14.50
N VAL A 851 12.35 -21.66 13.18
CA VAL A 851 12.99 -20.62 12.37
C VAL A 851 11.98 -19.92 11.48
N GLY A 852 12.19 -18.62 11.25
CA GLY A 852 11.36 -17.81 10.37
C GLY A 852 12.10 -16.58 9.87
N GLY A 853 11.46 -15.85 8.97
CA GLY A 853 12.00 -14.65 8.35
C GLY A 853 11.93 -14.71 6.82
N ALA A 854 12.01 -13.55 6.16
CA ALA A 854 11.75 -13.42 4.73
C ALA A 854 12.72 -14.21 3.83
N VAL A 855 13.89 -14.56 4.34
CA VAL A 855 14.89 -15.36 3.61
C VAL A 855 14.79 -16.85 3.86
N MET A 856 13.89 -17.28 4.77
CA MET A 856 13.77 -18.67 5.15
C MET A 856 12.77 -19.42 4.25
N THR A 857 13.13 -20.66 3.93
CA THR A 857 12.25 -21.62 3.23
C THR A 857 12.28 -22.94 4.00
N GLN A 858 11.34 -23.86 3.72
CA GLN A 858 11.33 -25.18 4.33
C GLN A 858 12.64 -25.95 4.05
N GLU A 859 13.11 -25.93 2.78
CA GLU A 859 14.35 -26.58 2.37
C GLU A 859 15.56 -26.03 3.15
N TYR A 860 15.52 -24.73 3.41
CA TYR A 860 16.59 -24.05 4.14
C TYR A 860 16.59 -24.42 5.63
N ALA A 861 15.40 -24.44 6.24
CA ALA A 861 15.23 -24.88 7.63
C ALA A 861 15.69 -26.33 7.84
N ASP A 862 15.36 -27.22 6.90
CA ASP A 862 15.79 -28.62 6.92
C ASP A 862 17.33 -28.72 6.78
N GLN A 863 17.93 -27.91 5.92
CA GLN A 863 19.39 -27.89 5.70
C GLN A 863 20.17 -27.44 6.94
N ILE A 864 19.70 -26.44 7.67
CA ILE A 864 20.33 -25.93 8.89
C ILE A 864 19.96 -26.74 10.14
N GLY A 865 19.09 -27.73 9.98
CA GLY A 865 18.68 -28.66 11.05
C GLY A 865 17.68 -28.04 12.04
N ALA A 866 16.86 -27.11 11.65
CA ALA A 866 15.79 -26.58 12.49
C ALA A 866 14.68 -27.63 12.68
N ASP A 867 14.07 -27.67 13.87
CA ASP A 867 12.95 -28.59 14.14
C ASP A 867 11.65 -28.18 13.46
N PHE A 868 11.46 -26.87 13.22
CA PHE A 868 10.26 -26.34 12.59
C PHE A 868 10.56 -25.06 11.78
N TYR A 869 9.87 -24.91 10.66
CA TYR A 869 9.83 -23.67 9.86
C TYR A 869 8.46 -23.01 9.97
N GLY A 870 8.42 -21.84 10.56
CA GLY A 870 7.23 -21.00 10.57
C GLY A 870 7.17 -20.18 9.29
N LYS A 871 6.32 -20.58 8.32
CA LYS A 871 6.10 -19.84 7.08
C LYS A 871 5.50 -18.46 7.38
N ASP A 872 4.69 -18.40 8.41
CA ASP A 872 4.10 -17.18 8.95
C ASP A 872 4.08 -17.22 10.50
N ALA A 873 3.66 -16.11 11.09
CA ALA A 873 3.67 -15.99 12.55
C ALA A 873 2.64 -16.90 13.24
N MET A 874 1.54 -17.25 12.57
CA MET A 874 0.52 -18.17 13.09
C MET A 874 0.98 -19.63 13.07
N ASP A 875 1.82 -20.02 12.11
CA ASP A 875 2.46 -21.35 12.09
C ASP A 875 3.29 -21.56 13.34
N THR A 876 4.06 -20.54 13.75
CA THR A 876 4.85 -20.60 14.98
C THR A 876 3.96 -20.75 16.22
N VAL A 877 2.83 -20.06 16.27
CA VAL A 877 1.85 -20.18 17.36
C VAL A 877 1.23 -21.59 17.39
N ARG A 878 0.84 -22.13 16.24
CA ARG A 878 0.29 -23.50 16.14
C ARG A 878 1.28 -24.54 16.63
N TYR A 879 2.53 -24.42 16.22
CA TYR A 879 3.60 -25.31 16.67
C TYR A 879 3.83 -25.20 18.18
N ALA A 880 3.86 -24.00 18.74
CA ALA A 880 3.96 -23.79 20.17
C ALA A 880 2.79 -24.42 20.91
N LEU A 881 1.55 -24.23 20.46
CA LEU A 881 0.35 -24.86 21.06
C LEU A 881 0.39 -26.40 21.02
N GLU A 882 0.99 -26.98 20.01
CA GLU A 882 1.19 -28.43 19.88
C GLU A 882 2.26 -28.93 20.84
N LEU A 883 3.37 -28.24 20.97
CA LEU A 883 4.51 -28.62 21.79
C LEU A 883 4.20 -28.54 23.30
N PHE A 884 3.34 -27.62 23.70
CA PHE A 884 2.99 -27.39 25.13
C PHE A 884 1.61 -28.00 25.53
N LYS A 885 1.04 -28.88 24.71
CA LYS A 885 -0.10 -29.70 25.11
C LYS A 885 0.31 -30.71 26.20
#